data_9afa92ff2a8f007c55a92b9a5167a3a8
#
_entry.id   9afa92ff2a8f007c55a92b9a5167a3a8
#
_cell.length_a   1.000
_cell.length_b   1.000
_cell.length_c   1.000
_cell.angle_alpha   90.00
_cell.angle_beta   90.00
_cell.angle_gamma   90.00
#
_symmetry.space_group_name_H-M   'P 1'
#
loop_
_entity.id
_entity.type
_entity.pdbx_description
1 polymer ?
#
loop_
_entity_poly.entity_id
_entity_poly.type
_entity_poly.pdbx_seq_one_letter_code
_entity_poly.pdbx_strand_id
1 'polypeptide(L)'
;MIISPPFLRDKDATQSDADWVDAMMPVNSRRGYPLNASESWHGGIHISHTDAGTRPEKVRAIADGTVVSFHKPSPPHKRDQFPLKYAPIRGTDDGYVLLKHETEIGSGEDGKVVFYSLYMHLKFLEAEIKADAKIYRKDPLGSSGMTDGQNEFHFQIFCDDANISKLVGRKTKELDISKDGRTDVVYGDIHFYLPAGTTFYDKAPTNNSTSTTGISERYTSNAPLYVSMTLVKGNCTMVTRQKNPQIDGKYDLLGEPLINADGEDYEYNLYKIAMRNYKESPSAGFELLRFGRVINTEHETLVPADAPLWMTVRYPGGTGVVNLAAPDVKKFSDADFPHWTGWLLVDDDNDTHSQCNSAVIRKLQEEGRYESQSNRLICCLPFEWEKSTIDARYKWLMTGLPWEQCTPEKTAIWTVPGTQEKKDRVLMNEEDYGKFKQHAEALCFDAGAFSSGRLWHFHPVEFISLFRKCNWLSEQDFIRTIRKTVKNESSLREEGRLTEKTVIEHLNQKKEKSTGVFIRPSEMRKSLALTMRNFGVNSTIRLAHFLSQIYCETGRVSECEEKGKDSYFDKYEPEFDAKHYNKNELAKKLGNDQIGDGIRFKGRGIIQLTGRTNYRVYGEYKGSSEKFISSAGAETLISSSYYCCDAGGFYWIQKQRMKVQNKKLVNWGPLSIHYWADQGTTYAEVKAVTKCVNGGSNGLDGSRWPCFEHAFYALNDSVSPNDNVKFLG
;
A
#
# COMPACT_ATOMS: atom_id res chain seq x y z
N MET A 1 1.93 3.87 -3.48
CA MET A 1 0.59 4.47 -3.65
C MET A 1 -0.06 4.66 -2.29
N ILE A 2 -0.61 5.84 -2.04
CA ILE A 2 -1.46 6.14 -0.89
C ILE A 2 -2.89 6.30 -1.41
N ILE A 3 -3.83 5.61 -0.78
CA ILE A 3 -5.22 5.54 -1.26
C ILE A 3 -6.22 5.67 -0.10
N SER A 4 -7.37 6.28 -0.37
CA SER A 4 -8.46 6.51 0.60
C SER A 4 -9.81 6.03 0.03
N PRO A 5 -10.80 5.71 0.86
CA PRO A 5 -12.18 5.54 0.40
C PRO A 5 -12.77 6.83 -0.19
N PRO A 6 -13.84 6.74 -1.01
CA PRO A 6 -14.49 7.92 -1.58
C PRO A 6 -15.33 8.73 -0.58
N PHE A 7 -15.72 8.14 0.54
CA PHE A 7 -16.24 8.85 1.71
C PHE A 7 -15.21 8.83 2.83
N LEU A 8 -15.13 9.92 3.60
CA LEU A 8 -14.18 10.06 4.70
C LEU A 8 -14.92 10.58 5.93
N ARG A 9 -15.28 9.66 6.81
CA ARG A 9 -15.91 9.93 8.11
C ARG A 9 -14.89 9.64 9.21
N ASP A 10 -15.12 10.19 10.38
CA ASP A 10 -14.24 9.94 11.53
C ASP A 10 -14.12 8.45 11.83
N LYS A 11 -12.91 8.03 12.17
CA LYS A 11 -12.60 6.65 12.54
C LYS A 11 -12.70 6.49 14.06
N ASP A 12 -13.45 5.50 14.53
CA ASP A 12 -13.43 5.11 15.93
C ASP A 12 -12.04 4.56 16.31
N ALA A 13 -11.54 4.93 17.48
CA ALA A 13 -10.22 4.52 17.96
C ALA A 13 -10.06 2.98 18.09
N THR A 14 -11.15 2.26 18.27
CA THR A 14 -11.19 0.79 18.39
C THR A 14 -11.40 0.07 17.07
N GLN A 15 -11.80 0.78 16.02
CA GLN A 15 -12.12 0.20 14.72
C GLN A 15 -10.85 -0.18 13.94
N SER A 16 -10.83 -1.39 13.40
CA SER A 16 -9.75 -1.80 12.49
C SER A 16 -9.76 -0.97 11.21
N ASP A 17 -8.66 -0.97 10.47
CA ASP A 17 -8.59 -0.24 9.19
C ASP A 17 -9.54 -0.85 8.14
N ALA A 18 -9.66 -2.16 8.10
CA ALA A 18 -10.57 -2.86 7.20
C ALA A 18 -12.03 -2.54 7.52
N ASP A 19 -12.44 -2.66 8.80
CA ASP A 19 -13.81 -2.34 9.21
C ASP A 19 -14.18 -0.88 8.93
N TRP A 20 -13.20 0.03 9.07
CA TRP A 20 -13.42 1.43 8.74
C TRP A 20 -13.62 1.63 7.24
N VAL A 21 -12.80 1.00 6.40
CA VAL A 21 -12.95 1.07 4.92
C VAL A 21 -14.31 0.53 4.49
N ASP A 22 -14.75 -0.60 5.06
CA ASP A 22 -16.08 -1.17 4.81
C ASP A 22 -17.20 -0.20 5.23
N ALA A 23 -17.06 0.43 6.41
CA ALA A 23 -18.03 1.42 6.89
C ALA A 23 -18.10 2.68 6.03
N MET A 24 -17.03 3.04 5.33
CA MET A 24 -17.02 4.15 4.36
C MET A 24 -17.75 3.81 3.07
N MET A 25 -17.91 2.53 2.74
CA MET A 25 -18.50 2.07 1.47
C MET A 25 -19.58 1.02 1.68
N PRO A 26 -20.72 1.36 2.33
CA PRO A 26 -21.82 0.42 2.52
C PRO A 26 -22.45 0.06 1.17
N VAL A 27 -22.25 -1.18 0.73
CA VAL A 27 -22.65 -1.66 -0.60
C VAL A 27 -24.13 -2.05 -0.64
N ASN A 28 -24.83 -1.62 -1.69
CA ASN A 28 -26.16 -2.15 -2.02
C ASN A 28 -26.00 -3.55 -2.65
N SER A 29 -26.41 -4.59 -1.95
CA SER A 29 -26.25 -6.00 -2.39
C SER A 29 -26.98 -6.35 -3.70
N ARG A 30 -28.01 -5.61 -4.08
CA ARG A 30 -28.72 -5.81 -5.36
C ARG A 30 -27.93 -5.25 -6.57
N ARG A 31 -26.99 -4.35 -6.31
CA ARG A 31 -26.15 -3.67 -7.29
C ARG A 31 -24.67 -3.87 -6.95
N GLY A 32 -24.36 -5.13 -6.65
CA GLY A 32 -23.04 -5.57 -6.23
C GLY A 32 -22.12 -5.90 -7.40
N TYR A 33 -20.92 -6.35 -7.06
CA TYR A 33 -19.84 -6.74 -7.94
C TYR A 33 -19.56 -8.25 -7.80
N PRO A 34 -19.16 -8.99 -8.82
CA PRO A 34 -19.10 -8.61 -10.26
C PRO A 34 -20.41 -8.76 -10.99
N LEU A 35 -21.48 -9.20 -10.29
CA LEU A 35 -22.80 -9.37 -10.83
C LEU A 35 -23.84 -8.57 -10.03
N ASN A 36 -24.80 -8.01 -10.75
CA ASN A 36 -26.00 -7.46 -10.12
C ASN A 36 -27.05 -8.56 -9.86
N ALA A 37 -28.18 -8.21 -9.25
CA ALA A 37 -29.25 -9.15 -8.93
C ALA A 37 -29.93 -9.81 -10.14
N SER A 38 -29.65 -9.33 -11.35
CA SER A 38 -30.12 -9.90 -12.62
C SER A 38 -29.09 -10.76 -13.33
N GLU A 39 -28.02 -11.18 -12.62
CA GLU A 39 -26.89 -11.97 -13.15
C GLU A 39 -26.15 -11.28 -14.32
N SER A 40 -26.33 -9.96 -14.46
CA SER A 40 -25.58 -9.18 -15.43
C SER A 40 -24.25 -8.73 -14.85
N TRP A 41 -23.25 -8.69 -15.70
CA TRP A 41 -21.96 -8.12 -15.37
C TRP A 41 -22.10 -6.67 -14.88
N HIS A 42 -21.47 -6.36 -13.76
CA HIS A 42 -21.47 -5.06 -13.13
C HIS A 42 -20.07 -4.76 -12.60
N GLY A 43 -19.36 -3.85 -13.26
CA GLY A 43 -17.94 -3.58 -13.02
C GLY A 43 -17.63 -2.79 -11.74
N GLY A 44 -18.62 -2.39 -10.98
CA GLY A 44 -18.49 -1.58 -9.77
C GLY A 44 -19.44 -1.98 -8.64
N ILE A 45 -19.64 -1.05 -7.72
CA ILE A 45 -20.58 -1.17 -6.60
C ILE A 45 -21.43 0.09 -6.50
N HIS A 46 -22.63 -0.03 -5.95
CA HIS A 46 -23.40 1.12 -5.51
C HIS A 46 -23.24 1.33 -4.01
N ILE A 47 -22.75 2.52 -3.64
CA ILE A 47 -22.50 2.89 -2.25
C ILE A 47 -23.68 3.69 -1.75
N SER A 48 -24.34 3.17 -0.72
CA SER A 48 -25.48 3.83 -0.07
C SER A 48 -25.02 4.99 0.82
N HIS A 49 -25.80 6.05 0.86
CA HIS A 49 -25.53 7.21 1.70
C HIS A 49 -26.80 7.77 2.30
N THR A 50 -26.63 8.54 3.38
CA THR A 50 -27.72 9.32 3.98
C THR A 50 -27.79 10.67 3.30
N ASP A 51 -28.92 11.03 2.71
CA ASP A 51 -29.13 12.39 2.20
C ASP A 51 -29.29 13.34 3.40
N ALA A 52 -28.33 14.24 3.57
CA ALA A 52 -28.35 15.27 4.60
C ALA A 52 -29.11 16.54 4.13
N GLY A 53 -29.87 16.47 3.05
CA GLY A 53 -30.64 17.58 2.51
C GLY A 53 -29.76 18.69 1.93
N THR A 54 -29.59 19.80 2.64
CA THR A 54 -28.83 20.96 2.15
C THR A 54 -27.29 20.78 2.19
N ARG A 55 -26.80 19.73 2.87
CA ARG A 55 -25.37 19.41 2.98
C ARG A 55 -25.15 17.92 2.71
N PRO A 56 -25.30 17.47 1.46
CA PRO A 56 -25.04 16.08 1.10
C PRO A 56 -23.55 15.74 1.31
N GLU A 57 -23.31 14.46 1.59
CA GLU A 57 -21.95 13.97 1.79
C GLU A 57 -21.11 14.15 0.53
N LYS A 58 -19.86 14.56 0.71
CA LYS A 58 -18.91 14.76 -0.40
C LYS A 58 -18.33 13.44 -0.86
N VAL A 59 -18.42 13.17 -2.16
CA VAL A 59 -17.67 12.12 -2.84
C VAL A 59 -16.28 12.67 -3.17
N ARG A 60 -15.24 11.94 -2.81
CA ARG A 60 -13.84 12.39 -2.89
C ARG A 60 -12.99 11.47 -3.75
N ALA A 61 -11.95 12.04 -4.34
CA ALA A 61 -10.95 11.29 -5.10
C ALA A 61 -10.20 10.30 -4.18
N ILE A 62 -10.15 9.05 -4.58
CA ILE A 62 -9.48 7.97 -3.81
C ILE A 62 -7.96 8.07 -3.84
N ALA A 63 -7.40 8.61 -4.91
CA ALA A 63 -5.97 8.82 -5.14
C ALA A 63 -5.77 10.04 -6.04
N ASP A 64 -4.51 10.47 -6.19
CA ASP A 64 -4.17 11.50 -7.15
C ASP A 64 -4.47 11.06 -8.56
N GLY A 65 -5.02 11.95 -9.37
CA GLY A 65 -5.39 11.63 -10.74
C GLY A 65 -5.60 12.85 -11.62
N THR A 66 -5.97 12.58 -12.85
CA THR A 66 -6.34 13.58 -13.84
C THR A 66 -7.75 13.28 -14.34
N VAL A 67 -8.59 14.30 -14.44
CA VAL A 67 -9.95 14.15 -15.00
C VAL A 67 -9.87 13.80 -16.47
N VAL A 68 -10.31 12.60 -16.83
CA VAL A 68 -10.38 12.14 -18.24
C VAL A 68 -11.68 12.54 -18.88
N SER A 69 -12.78 12.36 -18.14
CA SER A 69 -14.13 12.68 -18.61
C SER A 69 -15.01 13.07 -17.43
N PHE A 70 -16.00 13.90 -17.66
CA PHE A 70 -16.97 14.28 -16.66
C PHE A 70 -18.26 14.78 -17.32
N HIS A 71 -19.37 14.70 -16.58
CA HIS A 71 -20.64 15.29 -16.98
C HIS A 71 -21.29 16.02 -15.79
N LYS A 72 -21.69 17.25 -16.01
CA LYS A 72 -22.44 18.02 -15.01
C LYS A 72 -23.85 17.49 -14.92
N PRO A 73 -24.36 17.19 -13.71
CA PRO A 73 -25.67 16.59 -13.56
C PRO A 73 -26.80 17.48 -14.10
N SER A 74 -27.76 16.82 -14.70
CA SER A 74 -29.01 17.45 -15.09
C SER A 74 -29.77 18.02 -13.89
N PRO A 75 -30.48 19.16 -14.07
CA PRO A 75 -31.25 19.72 -12.97
C PRO A 75 -32.37 18.76 -12.52
N PRO A 76 -32.81 18.80 -11.24
CA PRO A 76 -33.76 17.85 -10.65
C PRO A 76 -35.05 17.64 -11.44
N HIS A 77 -35.58 18.68 -12.08
CA HIS A 77 -36.81 18.58 -12.89
C HIS A 77 -36.62 17.73 -14.17
N LYS A 78 -35.39 17.68 -14.72
CA LYS A 78 -35.06 16.80 -15.87
C LYS A 78 -34.75 15.38 -15.40
N ARG A 79 -34.04 15.24 -14.26
CA ARG A 79 -33.79 13.93 -13.66
C ARG A 79 -35.09 13.14 -13.42
N ASP A 80 -36.14 13.80 -12.95
CA ASP A 80 -37.42 13.17 -12.65
C ASP A 80 -38.35 13.03 -13.88
N GLN A 81 -37.80 13.13 -15.09
CA GLN A 81 -38.47 12.87 -16.37
C GLN A 81 -37.71 11.83 -17.19
N PHE A 82 -38.41 11.17 -18.13
CA PHE A 82 -37.77 10.29 -19.12
C PHE A 82 -36.77 11.09 -19.97
N PRO A 83 -35.60 10.58 -20.32
CA PRO A 83 -35.15 9.20 -20.14
C PRO A 83 -34.47 8.91 -18.79
N LEU A 84 -34.13 9.89 -17.95
CA LEU A 84 -33.46 9.67 -16.67
C LEU A 84 -34.37 9.02 -15.62
N LYS A 85 -35.69 9.21 -15.72
CA LYS A 85 -36.68 8.48 -14.93
C LYS A 85 -37.21 7.32 -15.75
N TYR A 86 -36.65 6.14 -15.56
CA TYR A 86 -37.15 4.90 -16.13
C TYR A 86 -37.94 4.08 -15.10
N ALA A 87 -37.46 4.02 -13.86
CA ALA A 87 -38.20 3.42 -12.74
C ALA A 87 -39.43 4.29 -12.27
N PRO A 88 -40.46 3.68 -11.68
CA PRO A 88 -41.73 4.40 -11.40
C PRO A 88 -41.60 5.47 -10.30
N ILE A 89 -40.64 5.42 -9.39
CA ILE A 89 -40.61 6.27 -8.19
C ILE A 89 -39.93 7.61 -8.44
N ARG A 90 -38.66 7.60 -8.81
CA ARG A 90 -37.83 8.80 -9.10
C ARG A 90 -36.79 8.48 -10.19
N GLY A 91 -36.12 9.52 -10.70
CA GLY A 91 -35.07 9.37 -11.69
C GLY A 91 -33.72 9.05 -11.11
N THR A 92 -32.75 9.00 -11.99
CA THR A 92 -31.33 8.77 -11.72
C THR A 92 -30.55 10.06 -12.00
N ASP A 93 -29.65 10.45 -11.11
CA ASP A 93 -28.72 11.55 -11.37
C ASP A 93 -27.66 11.10 -12.41
N ASP A 94 -27.38 11.93 -13.40
CA ASP A 94 -26.51 11.61 -14.55
C ASP A 94 -25.12 12.22 -14.44
N GLY A 95 -24.80 12.91 -13.35
CA GLY A 95 -23.47 13.47 -13.10
C GLY A 95 -22.43 12.38 -12.91
N TYR A 96 -21.25 12.53 -13.56
CA TYR A 96 -20.13 11.62 -13.33
C TYR A 96 -18.77 12.30 -13.42
N VAL A 97 -17.75 11.66 -12.84
CA VAL A 97 -16.33 11.99 -12.99
C VAL A 97 -15.56 10.70 -13.21
N LEU A 98 -14.72 10.67 -14.24
CA LEU A 98 -13.77 9.62 -14.54
C LEU A 98 -12.35 10.16 -14.33
N LEU A 99 -11.61 9.54 -13.41
CA LEU A 99 -10.22 9.88 -13.11
C LEU A 99 -9.27 8.80 -13.64
N LYS A 100 -8.17 9.24 -14.24
CA LYS A 100 -6.99 8.42 -14.55
C LYS A 100 -5.97 8.62 -13.44
N HIS A 101 -5.50 7.53 -12.85
CA HIS A 101 -4.46 7.51 -11.82
C HIS A 101 -3.17 6.96 -12.40
N GLU A 102 -2.10 7.74 -12.35
CA GLU A 102 -0.74 7.34 -12.73
C GLU A 102 0.12 7.41 -11.46
N THR A 103 0.54 6.26 -10.94
CA THR A 103 1.19 6.19 -9.64
C THR A 103 2.23 5.07 -9.57
N GLU A 104 2.82 4.90 -8.39
CA GLU A 104 3.82 3.87 -8.12
C GLU A 104 3.36 2.98 -6.94
N ILE A 105 3.58 1.67 -7.08
CA ILE A 105 3.33 0.65 -6.04
C ILE A 105 4.59 -0.09 -5.60
N GLY A 106 5.73 0.23 -6.21
CA GLY A 106 7.03 -0.38 -5.95
C GLY A 106 8.13 0.29 -6.76
N SER A 107 9.30 -0.34 -6.81
CA SER A 107 10.45 0.12 -7.56
C SER A 107 10.37 -0.29 -9.04
N GLY A 108 11.18 0.36 -9.89
CA GLY A 108 11.31 -0.01 -11.30
C GLY A 108 10.10 0.32 -12.16
N GLU A 109 10.13 -0.15 -13.39
CA GLU A 109 9.05 0.10 -14.37
C GLU A 109 7.79 -0.74 -14.07
N ASP A 110 7.94 -1.91 -13.48
CA ASP A 110 6.82 -2.77 -13.08
C ASP A 110 6.07 -2.23 -11.85
N GLY A 111 6.72 -1.34 -11.09
CA GLY A 111 6.08 -0.59 -10.01
C GLY A 111 5.25 0.61 -10.48
N LYS A 112 5.38 1.05 -11.73
CA LYS A 112 4.59 2.15 -12.31
C LYS A 112 3.30 1.62 -12.90
N VAL A 113 2.17 2.07 -12.38
CA VAL A 113 0.84 1.56 -12.73
C VAL A 113 -0.12 2.66 -13.13
N VAL A 114 -1.05 2.29 -14.00
CA VAL A 114 -2.19 3.13 -14.38
C VAL A 114 -3.47 2.37 -14.07
N PHE A 115 -4.40 3.04 -13.40
CA PHE A 115 -5.75 2.56 -13.19
C PHE A 115 -6.73 3.72 -13.24
N TYR A 116 -8.01 3.42 -13.25
CA TYR A 116 -9.08 4.40 -13.36
C TYR A 116 -10.09 4.24 -12.24
N SER A 117 -10.69 5.35 -11.81
CA SER A 117 -11.84 5.35 -10.92
C SER A 117 -12.98 6.16 -11.54
N LEU A 118 -14.18 5.58 -11.54
CA LEU A 118 -15.40 6.19 -12.07
C LEU A 118 -16.40 6.39 -10.95
N TYR A 119 -16.90 7.60 -10.83
CA TYR A 119 -17.90 8.03 -9.85
C TYR A 119 -19.12 8.51 -10.60
N MET A 120 -20.26 7.82 -10.49
CA MET A 120 -21.47 8.16 -11.23
C MET A 120 -22.66 8.41 -10.32
N HIS A 121 -23.71 8.97 -10.90
CA HIS A 121 -24.92 9.36 -10.20
C HIS A 121 -24.68 10.43 -9.14
N LEU A 122 -23.82 11.40 -9.49
CA LEU A 122 -23.56 12.56 -8.66
C LEU A 122 -24.60 13.65 -8.92
N LYS A 123 -25.14 14.24 -7.86
CA LYS A 123 -26.14 15.33 -7.98
C LYS A 123 -25.53 16.71 -8.07
N PHE A 124 -24.23 16.82 -7.84
CA PHE A 124 -23.47 18.05 -7.91
C PHE A 124 -21.99 17.75 -8.20
N LEU A 125 -21.33 18.59 -9.01
CA LEU A 125 -19.88 18.54 -9.20
C LEU A 125 -19.23 19.82 -8.69
N GLU A 126 -18.02 19.70 -8.12
CA GLU A 126 -17.22 20.85 -7.71
C GLU A 126 -16.75 21.66 -8.94
N ALA A 127 -16.54 22.96 -8.72
CA ALA A 127 -16.22 23.90 -9.81
C ALA A 127 -14.85 23.61 -10.47
N GLU A 128 -13.96 22.96 -9.74
CA GLU A 128 -12.62 22.56 -10.16
C GLU A 128 -12.64 21.38 -11.15
N ILE A 129 -13.74 20.62 -11.24
CA ILE A 129 -13.85 19.49 -12.16
C ILE A 129 -13.96 19.97 -13.60
N LYS A 130 -12.87 19.76 -14.35
CA LYS A 130 -12.71 20.12 -15.75
C LYS A 130 -11.84 19.06 -16.42
N ALA A 131 -11.96 18.89 -17.74
CA ALA A 131 -11.08 18.01 -18.49
C ALA A 131 -9.59 18.37 -18.24
N ASP A 132 -8.76 17.35 -18.11
CA ASP A 132 -7.33 17.44 -17.82
C ASP A 132 -6.96 18.11 -16.48
N ALA A 133 -7.94 18.42 -15.62
CA ALA A 133 -7.68 18.95 -14.29
C ALA A 133 -6.97 17.91 -13.40
N LYS A 134 -5.93 18.33 -12.72
CA LYS A 134 -5.26 17.55 -11.67
C LYS A 134 -6.13 17.57 -10.42
N ILE A 135 -6.47 16.39 -9.94
CA ILE A 135 -7.25 16.17 -8.72
C ILE A 135 -6.36 15.38 -7.75
N TYR A 136 -6.39 15.77 -6.51
CA TYR A 136 -5.57 15.13 -5.50
C TYR A 136 -6.41 14.23 -4.59
N ARG A 137 -5.76 13.23 -3.99
CA ARG A 137 -6.40 12.34 -3.02
C ARG A 137 -7.12 13.16 -1.93
N LYS A 138 -8.35 12.81 -1.62
CA LYS A 138 -9.28 13.46 -0.69
C LYS A 138 -9.93 14.76 -1.21
N ASP A 139 -9.52 15.29 -2.36
CA ASP A 139 -10.24 16.42 -2.94
C ASP A 139 -11.70 16.04 -3.20
N PRO A 140 -12.66 16.91 -2.89
CA PRO A 140 -14.05 16.67 -3.22
C PRO A 140 -14.25 16.72 -4.74
N LEU A 141 -14.96 15.75 -5.28
CA LEU A 141 -15.38 15.69 -6.68
C LEU A 141 -16.77 16.28 -6.88
N GLY A 142 -17.62 16.07 -5.89
CA GLY A 142 -19.00 16.46 -5.93
C GLY A 142 -19.76 15.91 -4.72
N SER A 143 -21.07 15.78 -4.89
CA SER A 143 -21.95 15.21 -3.87
C SER A 143 -22.68 14.00 -4.42
N SER A 144 -22.81 12.98 -3.58
CA SER A 144 -23.59 11.78 -3.89
C SER A 144 -25.03 12.13 -4.26
N GLY A 145 -25.58 11.40 -5.21
CA GLY A 145 -26.92 11.59 -5.75
C GLY A 145 -27.80 10.37 -5.53
N MET A 146 -28.58 10.01 -6.55
CA MET A 146 -29.47 8.86 -6.46
C MET A 146 -29.51 8.06 -7.76
N THR A 147 -29.80 6.77 -7.63
CA THR A 147 -30.04 5.83 -8.71
C THR A 147 -31.45 5.22 -8.55
N ASP A 148 -32.32 5.40 -9.52
CA ASP A 148 -33.72 4.92 -9.47
C ASP A 148 -34.44 5.30 -8.17
N GLY A 149 -34.15 6.49 -7.65
CA GLY A 149 -34.73 7.01 -6.42
C GLY A 149 -34.11 6.50 -5.12
N GLN A 150 -33.07 5.68 -5.18
CA GLN A 150 -32.29 5.27 -4.01
C GLN A 150 -31.11 6.22 -3.80
N ASN A 151 -30.84 6.61 -2.55
CA ASN A 151 -29.69 7.43 -2.20
C ASN A 151 -28.41 6.60 -2.27
N GLU A 152 -27.82 6.57 -3.45
CA GLU A 152 -26.60 5.81 -3.73
C GLU A 152 -25.89 6.40 -4.95
N PHE A 153 -24.58 6.21 -5.02
CA PHE A 153 -23.80 6.50 -6.21
C PHE A 153 -23.04 5.26 -6.65
N HIS A 154 -22.80 5.14 -7.97
CA HIS A 154 -22.00 4.05 -8.51
C HIS A 154 -20.52 4.39 -8.44
N PHE A 155 -19.71 3.42 -7.99
CA PHE A 155 -18.26 3.55 -7.86
C PHE A 155 -17.57 2.33 -8.47
N GLN A 156 -16.62 2.58 -9.35
CA GLN A 156 -15.93 1.55 -10.13
C GLN A 156 -14.43 1.80 -10.19
N ILE A 157 -13.63 0.72 -10.09
CA ILE A 157 -12.17 0.75 -10.26
C ILE A 157 -11.78 -0.28 -11.31
N PHE A 158 -11.00 0.16 -12.30
CA PHE A 158 -10.59 -0.71 -13.39
C PHE A 158 -9.24 -0.31 -14.00
N CYS A 159 -8.64 -1.21 -14.76
CA CYS A 159 -7.46 -0.95 -15.56
C CYS A 159 -7.55 -1.62 -16.93
N ASP A 160 -6.68 -1.22 -17.84
CA ASP A 160 -6.50 -1.87 -19.13
C ASP A 160 -5.65 -3.14 -19.04
N ASP A 161 -5.58 -3.89 -20.13
CA ASP A 161 -4.82 -5.14 -20.24
C ASP A 161 -3.29 -4.95 -20.09
N ALA A 162 -2.77 -3.76 -20.36
CA ALA A 162 -1.35 -3.46 -20.19
C ALA A 162 -0.97 -3.29 -18.70
N ASN A 163 -1.92 -2.81 -17.88
CA ASN A 163 -1.67 -2.50 -16.48
C ASN A 163 -2.03 -3.65 -15.50
N ILE A 164 -2.87 -4.62 -15.88
CA ILE A 164 -3.24 -5.71 -14.97
C ILE A 164 -2.01 -6.50 -14.50
N SER A 165 -1.05 -6.80 -15.39
CA SER A 165 0.17 -7.52 -15.04
C SER A 165 1.05 -6.75 -14.05
N LYS A 166 1.04 -5.42 -14.13
CA LYS A 166 1.78 -4.55 -13.19
C LYS A 166 1.07 -4.46 -11.84
N LEU A 167 -0.25 -4.29 -11.84
CA LEU A 167 -1.05 -4.21 -10.60
C LEU A 167 -1.05 -5.53 -9.84
N VAL A 168 -1.27 -6.66 -10.52
CA VAL A 168 -1.50 -7.97 -9.91
C VAL A 168 -0.29 -8.91 -10.00
N GLY A 169 0.66 -8.61 -10.89
CA GLY A 169 1.84 -9.45 -11.13
C GLY A 169 1.60 -10.66 -12.05
N ARG A 170 0.38 -10.84 -12.56
CA ARG A 170 0.02 -11.94 -13.46
C ARG A 170 -1.21 -11.63 -14.32
N LYS A 171 -1.44 -12.49 -15.32
CA LYS A 171 -2.69 -12.58 -16.09
C LYS A 171 -3.38 -13.94 -15.96
N THR A 172 -2.74 -14.91 -15.31
CA THR A 172 -3.31 -16.24 -15.07
C THR A 172 -4.32 -16.21 -13.92
N LYS A 173 -5.31 -17.11 -13.97
CA LYS A 173 -6.33 -17.25 -12.94
C LYS A 173 -5.73 -17.36 -11.53
N GLU A 174 -4.75 -18.23 -11.37
CA GLU A 174 -4.06 -18.50 -10.11
C GLU A 174 -2.59 -18.04 -10.16
N LEU A 175 -2.00 -17.80 -9.01
CA LEU A 175 -0.60 -17.47 -8.86
C LEU A 175 0.28 -18.69 -9.18
N ASP A 176 1.34 -18.48 -9.95
CA ASP A 176 2.36 -19.50 -10.24
C ASP A 176 3.21 -19.75 -8.98
N ILE A 177 3.06 -20.93 -8.41
CA ILE A 177 3.77 -21.38 -7.20
C ILE A 177 5.09 -22.13 -7.51
N SER A 178 5.51 -22.22 -8.76
CA SER A 178 6.78 -22.86 -9.14
C SER A 178 8.01 -21.98 -8.89
N LYS A 179 7.81 -20.70 -8.72
CA LYS A 179 8.85 -19.68 -8.50
C LYS A 179 8.42 -18.68 -7.42
N ASP A 180 9.37 -17.91 -6.91
CA ASP A 180 9.09 -16.81 -6.00
C ASP A 180 8.32 -15.67 -6.69
N GLY A 181 7.55 -14.91 -5.92
CA GLY A 181 6.85 -13.71 -6.36
C GLY A 181 7.78 -12.52 -6.67
N ARG A 182 7.20 -11.37 -6.95
CA ARG A 182 7.92 -10.14 -7.32
C ARG A 182 8.83 -9.64 -6.21
N THR A 183 9.95 -8.99 -6.56
CA THR A 183 10.87 -8.34 -5.62
C THR A 183 10.85 -6.82 -5.67
N ASP A 184 10.42 -6.27 -6.79
CA ASP A 184 10.28 -4.83 -7.01
C ASP A 184 8.99 -4.25 -6.40
N VAL A 185 7.91 -5.05 -6.35
CA VAL A 185 6.63 -4.72 -5.73
C VAL A 185 6.35 -5.70 -4.60
N VAL A 186 6.58 -5.27 -3.35
CA VAL A 186 6.40 -6.09 -2.14
C VAL A 186 5.73 -5.24 -1.07
N TYR A 187 4.55 -5.64 -0.61
CA TYR A 187 3.83 -4.99 0.48
C TYR A 187 2.83 -5.94 1.13
N GLY A 188 2.32 -5.54 2.29
CA GLY A 188 1.36 -6.32 3.06
C GLY A 188 1.96 -7.54 3.73
N ASP A 189 1.18 -8.60 3.81
CA ASP A 189 1.59 -9.87 4.40
C ASP A 189 2.56 -10.62 3.48
N ILE A 190 3.47 -11.37 4.08
CA ILE A 190 4.37 -12.28 3.34
C ILE A 190 3.78 -13.68 3.37
N HIS A 191 3.77 -14.33 2.22
CA HIS A 191 3.17 -15.64 2.05
C HIS A 191 4.22 -16.66 1.64
N PHE A 192 4.11 -17.86 2.21
CA PHE A 192 4.98 -18.99 1.94
C PHE A 192 4.15 -20.17 1.43
N TYR A 193 4.55 -20.71 0.30
CA TYR A 193 4.07 -22.00 -0.18
C TYR A 193 5.05 -23.08 0.27
N LEU A 194 4.62 -23.98 1.11
CA LEU A 194 5.37 -25.13 1.60
C LEU A 194 4.89 -26.37 0.81
N PRO A 195 5.75 -27.04 0.04
CA PRO A 195 5.35 -28.23 -0.72
C PRO A 195 5.01 -29.41 0.20
N ALA A 196 4.29 -30.39 -0.33
CA ALA A 196 4.17 -31.68 0.35
C ALA A 196 5.56 -32.29 0.59
N GLY A 197 5.73 -33.00 1.70
CA GLY A 197 7.02 -33.50 2.15
C GLY A 197 7.82 -32.53 3.02
N THR A 198 7.31 -31.32 3.30
CA THR A 198 7.94 -30.39 4.22
C THR A 198 7.95 -30.95 5.62
N THR A 199 9.14 -31.00 6.25
CA THR A 199 9.36 -31.54 7.61
C THR A 199 9.37 -30.42 8.64
N PHE A 200 8.66 -30.64 9.74
CA PHE A 200 8.56 -29.77 10.91
C PHE A 200 9.27 -30.41 12.11
N TYR A 201 9.99 -29.61 12.86
CA TYR A 201 10.84 -30.05 13.95
C TYR A 201 10.33 -29.54 15.31
N ASP A 202 10.86 -30.11 16.39
CA ASP A 202 10.54 -29.71 17.77
C ASP A 202 11.11 -28.34 18.16
N LYS A 203 12.22 -27.93 17.55
CA LYS A 203 12.93 -26.67 17.81
C LYS A 203 13.81 -26.30 16.62
N ALA A 204 14.26 -25.05 16.59
CA ALA A 204 15.27 -24.61 15.65
C ALA A 204 16.67 -25.18 16.01
N PRO A 205 17.52 -25.48 15.00
CA PRO A 205 18.89 -25.85 15.25
C PRO A 205 19.68 -24.78 15.99
N THR A 206 20.65 -25.20 16.82
CA THR A 206 21.57 -24.27 17.49
C THR A 206 22.38 -23.46 16.46
N ASN A 207 22.68 -22.22 16.80
CA ASN A 207 23.45 -21.30 15.93
C ASN A 207 22.82 -21.03 14.56
N ASN A 208 21.51 -21.11 14.44
CA ASN A 208 20.78 -20.89 13.19
C ASN A 208 21.38 -21.66 11.99
N SER A 209 21.72 -22.92 12.22
CA SER A 209 22.27 -23.83 11.21
C SER A 209 21.16 -24.38 10.31
N THR A 210 21.52 -24.79 9.06
CA THR A 210 20.66 -25.61 8.20
C THR A 210 20.68 -27.10 8.59
N SER A 211 21.66 -27.54 9.39
CA SER A 211 21.75 -28.93 9.87
C SER A 211 20.66 -29.23 10.89
N THR A 212 19.92 -30.29 10.64
CA THR A 212 18.86 -30.80 11.53
C THR A 212 19.37 -31.86 12.50
N THR A 213 20.69 -32.10 12.58
CA THR A 213 21.29 -33.05 13.52
C THR A 213 21.01 -32.65 14.97
N GLY A 214 20.43 -33.55 15.74
CA GLY A 214 20.12 -33.33 17.16
C GLY A 214 18.82 -32.59 17.45
N ILE A 215 17.97 -32.44 16.46
CA ILE A 215 16.56 -31.99 16.64
C ILE A 215 15.63 -33.12 16.15
N SER A 216 14.43 -33.18 16.72
CA SER A 216 13.48 -34.25 16.44
C SER A 216 12.41 -33.81 15.44
N GLU A 217 12.14 -34.66 14.45
CA GLU A 217 11.02 -34.48 13.57
C GLU A 217 9.71 -34.64 14.33
N ARG A 218 8.78 -33.74 14.07
CA ARG A 218 7.42 -33.78 14.63
C ARG A 218 6.36 -34.18 13.65
N TYR A 219 6.52 -33.70 12.42
CA TYR A 219 5.54 -33.91 11.36
C TYR A 219 6.17 -33.72 10.00
N THR A 220 5.76 -34.52 9.03
CA THR A 220 6.05 -34.29 7.61
C THR A 220 4.75 -34.15 6.86
N SER A 221 4.59 -33.05 6.14
CA SER A 221 3.32 -32.72 5.46
C SER A 221 3.05 -33.68 4.31
N ASN A 222 1.84 -34.21 4.26
CA ASN A 222 1.37 -35.04 3.14
C ASN A 222 0.72 -34.24 2.01
N ALA A 223 0.47 -32.95 2.25
CA ALA A 223 -0.11 -32.00 1.28
C ALA A 223 0.56 -30.63 1.44
N PRO A 224 0.52 -29.77 0.42
CA PRO A 224 1.05 -28.40 0.52
C PRO A 224 0.36 -27.60 1.60
N LEU A 225 1.12 -26.71 2.24
CA LEU A 225 0.64 -25.73 3.22
C LEU A 225 0.93 -24.32 2.73
N TYR A 226 0.03 -23.41 3.07
CA TYR A 226 0.09 -21.99 2.68
C TYR A 226 0.13 -21.12 3.94
N VAL A 227 1.27 -20.52 4.20
CA VAL A 227 1.52 -19.76 5.43
C VAL A 227 1.54 -18.28 5.13
N SER A 228 0.87 -17.47 5.93
CA SER A 228 0.91 -16.01 5.86
C SER A 228 1.56 -15.47 7.12
N MET A 229 2.51 -14.56 6.98
CA MET A 229 3.22 -13.86 8.04
C MET A 229 2.87 -12.38 8.00
N THR A 230 2.30 -11.87 9.08
CA THR A 230 1.96 -10.46 9.27
C THR A 230 2.85 -9.85 10.33
N LEU A 231 3.53 -8.73 10.01
CA LEU A 231 4.38 -7.97 10.93
C LEU A 231 3.76 -6.59 11.19
N VAL A 232 3.12 -6.41 12.35
CA VAL A 232 2.38 -5.18 12.69
C VAL A 232 2.52 -4.85 14.17
N LYS A 233 2.90 -3.62 14.48
CA LYS A 233 2.96 -3.06 15.86
C LYS A 233 3.69 -3.98 16.87
N GLY A 234 4.83 -4.48 16.48
CA GLY A 234 5.68 -5.34 17.28
C GLY A 234 5.36 -6.83 17.17
N ASN A 235 4.20 -7.20 16.68
CA ASN A 235 3.76 -8.59 16.60
C ASN A 235 4.16 -9.24 15.27
N CYS A 236 4.45 -10.54 15.35
CA CYS A 236 4.50 -11.46 14.22
C CYS A 236 3.33 -12.44 14.34
N THR A 237 2.42 -12.40 13.38
CA THR A 237 1.27 -13.31 13.33
C THR A 237 1.42 -14.28 12.17
N MET A 238 1.34 -15.60 12.46
CA MET A 238 1.43 -16.65 11.47
C MET A 238 0.08 -17.33 11.31
N VAL A 239 -0.42 -17.42 10.07
CA VAL A 239 -1.68 -18.09 9.73
C VAL A 239 -1.39 -19.15 8.70
N THR A 240 -1.84 -20.39 8.92
CA THR A 240 -1.66 -21.50 7.98
C THR A 240 -2.98 -21.90 7.35
N ARG A 241 -2.96 -22.16 6.04
CA ARG A 241 -4.06 -22.73 5.28
C ARG A 241 -3.65 -24.01 4.60
N GLN A 242 -4.63 -24.85 4.35
CA GLN A 242 -4.47 -26.06 3.53
C GLN A 242 -5.59 -26.11 2.49
N LYS A 243 -5.28 -26.57 1.28
CA LYS A 243 -6.30 -26.80 0.25
C LYS A 243 -7.32 -27.82 0.75
N ASN A 244 -8.60 -27.51 0.62
CA ASN A 244 -9.68 -28.44 0.97
C ASN A 244 -9.63 -29.63 0.00
N PRO A 245 -9.64 -30.88 0.50
CA PRO A 245 -9.52 -32.05 -0.37
C PRO A 245 -10.80 -32.38 -1.16
N GLN A 246 -11.94 -31.82 -0.75
CA GLN A 246 -13.25 -32.11 -1.35
C GLN A 246 -13.75 -30.98 -2.27
N ILE A 247 -13.35 -29.74 -1.99
CA ILE A 247 -13.82 -28.55 -2.71
C ILE A 247 -12.60 -27.89 -3.37
N ASP A 248 -12.47 -28.05 -4.67
CA ASP A 248 -11.38 -27.47 -5.44
C ASP A 248 -11.40 -25.93 -5.36
N GLY A 249 -10.22 -25.32 -5.18
CA GLY A 249 -10.06 -23.88 -5.03
C GLY A 249 -10.49 -23.30 -3.67
N LYS A 250 -10.88 -24.14 -2.70
CA LYS A 250 -11.11 -23.75 -1.32
C LYS A 250 -9.85 -24.02 -0.47
N TYR A 251 -9.55 -23.08 0.42
CA TYR A 251 -8.41 -23.16 1.36
C TYR A 251 -8.91 -22.95 2.77
N ASP A 252 -8.80 -23.96 3.62
CA ASP A 252 -9.28 -23.93 5.00
C ASP A 252 -8.17 -23.50 5.95
N LEU A 253 -8.51 -22.73 6.97
CA LEU A 253 -7.60 -22.34 8.04
C LEU A 253 -7.26 -23.53 8.94
N LEU A 254 -6.00 -23.66 9.32
CA LEU A 254 -5.54 -24.64 10.29
C LEU A 254 -5.43 -24.02 11.68
N GLY A 255 -6.53 -24.09 12.44
CA GLY A 255 -6.61 -23.59 13.82
C GLY A 255 -6.44 -22.05 13.93
N GLU A 256 -6.23 -21.60 15.16
CA GLU A 256 -6.08 -20.17 15.47
C GLU A 256 -4.70 -19.63 15.02
N PRO A 257 -4.60 -18.32 14.68
CA PRO A 257 -3.33 -17.67 14.38
C PRO A 257 -2.30 -17.86 15.50
N LEU A 258 -1.03 -18.02 15.15
CA LEU A 258 0.09 -18.01 16.11
C LEU A 258 0.62 -16.58 16.20
N ILE A 259 0.56 -15.99 17.39
CA ILE A 259 1.04 -14.62 17.63
C ILE A 259 2.33 -14.72 18.45
N ASN A 260 3.41 -14.13 17.93
CA ASN A 260 4.72 -14.05 18.60
C ASN A 260 5.26 -15.42 19.09
N ALA A 261 4.98 -16.51 18.36
CA ALA A 261 5.41 -17.85 18.75
C ALA A 261 6.94 -17.99 18.88
N ASP A 262 7.69 -17.13 18.16
CA ASP A 262 9.16 -17.14 18.15
C ASP A 262 9.78 -16.01 18.99
N GLY A 263 9.00 -15.33 19.83
CA GLY A 263 9.45 -14.30 20.78
C GLY A 263 8.53 -13.09 20.84
N GLU A 264 8.40 -12.52 22.04
CA GLU A 264 7.65 -11.30 22.28
C GLU A 264 8.25 -10.10 21.52
N ASP A 265 7.39 -9.17 21.11
CA ASP A 265 7.79 -7.98 20.36
C ASP A 265 8.66 -8.33 19.13
N TYR A 266 8.36 -9.44 18.45
CA TYR A 266 9.21 -10.02 17.41
C TYR A 266 9.59 -8.99 16.32
N GLU A 267 8.62 -8.22 15.81
CA GLU A 267 8.88 -7.21 14.78
C GLU A 267 9.81 -6.10 15.26
N TYR A 268 9.67 -5.63 16.50
CA TYR A 268 10.56 -4.60 17.06
C TYR A 268 11.97 -5.12 17.34
N ASN A 269 12.15 -6.43 17.49
CA ASN A 269 13.42 -7.07 17.79
C ASN A 269 14.14 -7.64 16.56
N LEU A 270 13.63 -7.43 15.34
CA LEU A 270 14.23 -7.97 14.10
C LEU A 270 15.70 -7.62 13.93
N TYR A 271 16.13 -6.41 14.30
CA TYR A 271 17.54 -6.02 14.26
C TYR A 271 18.41 -6.89 15.16
N LYS A 272 17.99 -7.14 16.41
CA LYS A 272 18.70 -8.03 17.34
C LYS A 272 18.79 -9.45 16.81
N ILE A 273 17.68 -9.95 16.27
CA ILE A 273 17.61 -11.30 15.69
C ILE A 273 18.57 -11.40 14.51
N ALA A 274 18.58 -10.39 13.62
CA ALA A 274 19.49 -10.33 12.47
C ALA A 274 20.96 -10.35 12.89
N MET A 275 21.36 -9.47 13.82
CA MET A 275 22.73 -9.40 14.33
C MET A 275 23.20 -10.68 15.04
N ARG A 276 22.28 -11.40 15.69
CA ARG A 276 22.56 -12.67 16.35
C ARG A 276 22.67 -13.83 15.38
N ASN A 277 21.73 -13.95 14.45
CA ASN A 277 21.56 -15.15 13.63
C ASN A 277 22.31 -15.08 12.30
N TYR A 278 22.59 -13.86 11.77
CA TYR A 278 23.20 -13.65 10.46
C TYR A 278 24.46 -12.78 10.57
N LYS A 279 25.43 -13.24 11.36
CA LYS A 279 26.61 -12.45 11.78
C LYS A 279 27.46 -11.90 10.63
N GLU A 280 27.53 -12.62 9.50
CA GLU A 280 28.33 -12.23 8.34
C GLU A 280 27.59 -11.31 7.37
N SER A 281 26.25 -11.28 7.43
CA SER A 281 25.40 -10.46 6.58
C SER A 281 24.11 -10.01 7.31
N PRO A 282 24.21 -9.25 8.41
CA PRO A 282 23.05 -8.92 9.22
C PRO A 282 21.96 -8.14 8.47
N SER A 283 22.34 -7.26 7.53
CA SER A 283 21.37 -6.48 6.75
C SER A 283 20.58 -7.37 5.77
N ALA A 284 21.24 -8.31 5.11
CA ALA A 284 20.56 -9.31 4.29
C ALA A 284 19.69 -10.25 5.15
N GLY A 285 20.18 -10.63 6.33
CA GLY A 285 19.42 -11.39 7.33
C GLY A 285 18.18 -10.65 7.85
N PHE A 286 18.25 -9.34 7.97
CA PHE A 286 17.11 -8.51 8.34
C PHE A 286 16.02 -8.54 7.24
N GLU A 287 16.40 -8.45 5.96
CA GLU A 287 15.46 -8.64 4.85
C GLU A 287 14.87 -10.06 4.84
N LEU A 288 15.70 -11.08 5.07
CA LEU A 288 15.24 -12.47 5.18
C LEU A 288 14.17 -12.65 6.25
N LEU A 289 14.36 -12.05 7.43
CA LEU A 289 13.39 -12.08 8.53
C LEU A 289 12.07 -11.37 8.17
N ARG A 290 12.14 -10.31 7.36
CA ARG A 290 10.95 -9.52 6.97
C ARG A 290 10.20 -10.09 5.77
N PHE A 291 10.91 -10.63 4.80
CA PHE A 291 10.34 -10.97 3.49
C PHE A 291 10.48 -12.46 3.13
N GLY A 292 11.06 -13.26 4.03
CA GLY A 292 11.36 -14.67 3.75
C GLY A 292 12.49 -14.88 2.74
N ARG A 293 13.04 -13.80 2.20
CA ARG A 293 14.14 -13.78 1.22
C ARG A 293 14.79 -12.39 1.17
N VAL A 294 15.95 -12.30 0.54
CA VAL A 294 16.57 -11.00 0.19
C VAL A 294 15.86 -10.48 -1.06
N ILE A 295 15.35 -9.26 -1.01
CA ILE A 295 14.65 -8.59 -2.12
C ILE A 295 15.49 -7.51 -2.79
N ASN A 296 16.46 -6.94 -2.06
CA ASN A 296 17.36 -5.87 -2.53
C ASN A 296 18.72 -6.44 -2.94
N THR A 297 18.72 -7.36 -3.91
CA THR A 297 19.91 -8.13 -4.32
C THR A 297 21.01 -7.31 -4.98
N GLU A 298 20.74 -6.06 -5.38
CA GLU A 298 21.76 -5.13 -5.87
C GLU A 298 22.71 -4.65 -4.75
N HIS A 299 22.26 -4.66 -3.51
CA HIS A 299 22.98 -4.10 -2.37
C HIS A 299 23.19 -5.09 -1.22
N GLU A 300 22.43 -6.17 -1.18
CA GLU A 300 22.42 -7.15 -0.11
C GLU A 300 22.77 -8.54 -0.63
N THR A 301 23.63 -9.22 0.08
CA THR A 301 24.03 -10.61 -0.20
C THR A 301 24.00 -11.40 1.09
N LEU A 302 23.23 -12.47 1.10
CA LEU A 302 23.13 -13.37 2.25
C LEU A 302 24.36 -14.29 2.33
N VAL A 303 24.97 -14.35 3.51
CA VAL A 303 26.13 -15.20 3.78
C VAL A 303 25.87 -16.03 5.05
N PRO A 304 25.90 -17.39 4.95
CA PRO A 304 25.91 -18.16 3.72
C PRO A 304 24.64 -17.98 2.89
N ALA A 305 24.71 -18.27 1.59
CA ALA A 305 23.58 -18.02 0.67
C ALA A 305 22.32 -18.85 1.01
N ASP A 306 22.47 -19.97 1.70
CA ASP A 306 21.45 -20.87 2.20
C ASP A 306 21.05 -20.65 3.67
N ALA A 307 21.42 -19.49 4.24
CA ALA A 307 21.10 -19.17 5.64
C ALA A 307 19.60 -19.35 5.90
N PRO A 308 19.20 -20.10 6.95
CA PRO A 308 17.82 -20.49 7.15
C PRO A 308 16.97 -19.40 7.84
N LEU A 309 15.66 -19.51 7.67
CA LEU A 309 14.65 -18.78 8.44
C LEU A 309 13.79 -19.79 9.18
N TRP A 310 14.18 -20.12 10.41
CA TRP A 310 13.43 -21.03 11.26
C TRP A 310 12.31 -20.30 11.98
N MET A 311 11.05 -20.74 11.72
CA MET A 311 9.85 -20.14 12.30
C MET A 311 8.89 -21.23 12.76
N THR A 312 8.14 -20.94 13.82
CA THR A 312 7.06 -21.79 14.32
C THR A 312 5.81 -21.62 13.47
N VAL A 313 5.33 -22.73 12.90
CA VAL A 313 4.19 -22.75 11.97
C VAL A 313 3.22 -23.85 12.36
N ARG A 314 1.92 -23.65 12.09
CA ARG A 314 0.91 -24.72 12.26
C ARG A 314 0.97 -25.71 11.11
N TYR A 315 0.76 -26.97 11.46
CA TYR A 315 0.47 -28.07 10.54
C TYR A 315 -0.81 -28.80 11.00
N PRO A 316 -1.41 -29.70 10.23
CA PRO A 316 -2.59 -30.45 10.66
C PRO A 316 -2.33 -31.23 11.96
N GLY A 317 -3.01 -30.82 13.03
CA GLY A 317 -2.90 -31.46 14.36
C GLY A 317 -1.84 -30.90 15.30
N GLY A 318 -1.05 -29.85 14.90
CA GLY A 318 -0.05 -29.30 15.81
C GLY A 318 0.69 -28.08 15.32
N THR A 319 1.82 -27.82 15.97
CA THR A 319 2.78 -26.78 15.62
C THR A 319 4.20 -27.34 15.64
N GLY A 320 5.05 -26.80 14.79
CA GLY A 320 6.46 -27.16 14.71
C GLY A 320 7.28 -26.07 14.06
N VAL A 321 8.59 -26.20 14.16
CA VAL A 321 9.54 -25.27 13.55
C VAL A 321 9.93 -25.76 12.18
N VAL A 322 9.92 -24.85 11.19
CA VAL A 322 10.24 -25.14 9.80
C VAL A 322 11.13 -24.05 9.22
N ASN A 323 12.02 -24.41 8.29
CA ASN A 323 12.85 -23.46 7.58
C ASN A 323 12.08 -22.83 6.40
N LEU A 324 11.56 -21.62 6.59
CA LEU A 324 10.81 -20.88 5.55
C LEU A 324 11.71 -20.32 4.43
N ALA A 325 13.05 -20.32 4.61
CA ALA A 325 14.00 -19.92 3.58
C ALA A 325 14.44 -21.07 2.67
N ALA A 326 14.00 -22.31 2.94
CA ALA A 326 14.37 -23.46 2.12
C ALA A 326 14.07 -23.22 0.62
N PRO A 327 14.90 -23.73 -0.32
CA PRO A 327 14.78 -23.43 -1.76
C PRO A 327 13.46 -23.89 -2.40
N ASP A 328 12.86 -24.95 -1.86
CA ASP A 328 11.58 -25.51 -2.27
C ASP A 328 10.37 -24.73 -1.75
N VAL A 329 10.51 -24.00 -0.64
CA VAL A 329 9.52 -23.05 -0.15
C VAL A 329 9.49 -21.81 -1.06
N LYS A 330 8.32 -21.42 -1.57
CA LYS A 330 8.18 -20.22 -2.42
C LYS A 330 7.60 -19.07 -1.62
N LYS A 331 8.10 -17.88 -1.90
CA LYS A 331 7.85 -16.66 -1.14
C LYS A 331 7.12 -15.63 -1.99
N PHE A 332 6.06 -15.06 -1.46
CA PHE A 332 5.19 -14.07 -2.10
C PHE A 332 4.83 -12.96 -1.10
N SER A 333 4.12 -11.96 -1.58
CA SER A 333 3.48 -10.95 -0.72
C SER A 333 2.04 -10.70 -1.15
N ASP A 334 1.30 -9.88 -0.41
CA ASP A 334 -0.03 -9.43 -0.83
C ASP A 334 -0.02 -8.79 -2.23
N ALA A 335 1.11 -8.21 -2.64
CA ALA A 335 1.31 -7.66 -3.98
C ALA A 335 1.20 -8.68 -5.12
N ASP A 336 1.32 -9.96 -4.83
CA ASP A 336 1.19 -11.05 -5.80
C ASP A 336 -0.25 -11.60 -5.87
N PHE A 337 -1.17 -11.07 -5.06
CA PHE A 337 -2.58 -11.48 -5.01
C PHE A 337 -2.76 -13.00 -4.89
N PRO A 338 -2.33 -13.64 -3.80
CA PRO A 338 -2.31 -15.09 -3.69
C PRO A 338 -3.71 -15.70 -3.77
N HIS A 339 -3.89 -16.70 -4.62
CA HIS A 339 -5.19 -17.34 -4.84
C HIS A 339 -5.72 -18.11 -3.62
N TRP A 340 -4.84 -18.59 -2.74
CA TRP A 340 -5.24 -19.22 -1.46
C TRP A 340 -5.79 -18.23 -0.43
N THR A 341 -5.70 -16.94 -0.71
CA THR A 341 -6.39 -15.88 0.06
C THR A 341 -7.69 -15.42 -0.61
N GLY A 342 -8.06 -16.05 -1.73
CA GLY A 342 -9.31 -15.81 -2.45
C GLY A 342 -9.18 -15.05 -3.78
N TRP A 343 -8.01 -14.48 -4.11
CA TRP A 343 -7.82 -13.69 -5.32
C TRP A 343 -7.76 -14.55 -6.59
N LEU A 344 -8.71 -14.39 -7.48
CA LEU A 344 -8.76 -15.06 -8.78
C LEU A 344 -8.96 -14.04 -9.91
N LEU A 345 -8.24 -14.24 -11.03
CA LEU A 345 -8.52 -13.53 -12.27
C LEU A 345 -9.53 -14.32 -13.08
N VAL A 346 -10.58 -13.66 -13.57
CA VAL A 346 -11.68 -14.25 -14.33
C VAL A 346 -11.73 -13.58 -15.69
N ASP A 347 -11.43 -14.35 -16.74
CA ASP A 347 -11.41 -13.94 -18.15
C ASP A 347 -11.86 -15.09 -19.05
N ASP A 348 -12.93 -15.79 -18.63
CA ASP A 348 -13.46 -16.98 -19.31
C ASP A 348 -14.80 -16.73 -20.00
N ASP A 349 -15.32 -15.51 -19.94
CA ASP A 349 -16.51 -15.06 -20.65
C ASP A 349 -16.13 -14.09 -21.76
N ASN A 350 -16.18 -14.57 -23.01
CA ASN A 350 -15.83 -13.77 -24.19
C ASN A 350 -17.05 -13.19 -24.91
N ASP A 351 -18.22 -13.31 -24.30
CA ASP A 351 -19.45 -12.78 -24.83
C ASP A 351 -19.46 -11.23 -24.83
N THR A 352 -20.26 -10.66 -25.70
CA THR A 352 -20.45 -9.20 -25.76
C THR A 352 -21.70 -8.73 -25.04
N HIS A 353 -22.58 -9.64 -24.64
CA HIS A 353 -23.78 -9.30 -23.89
C HIS A 353 -23.51 -9.06 -22.40
N SER A 354 -24.47 -8.42 -21.77
CA SER A 354 -24.36 -8.05 -20.35
C SER A 354 -24.50 -9.24 -19.38
N GLN A 355 -25.07 -10.39 -19.81
CA GLN A 355 -25.28 -11.55 -18.94
C GLN A 355 -23.99 -12.35 -18.75
N CYS A 356 -23.73 -12.78 -17.52
CA CYS A 356 -22.57 -13.58 -17.19
C CYS A 356 -22.67 -15.01 -17.71
N ASN A 357 -21.66 -15.45 -18.45
CA ASN A 357 -21.48 -16.84 -18.92
C ASN A 357 -20.18 -17.46 -18.41
N SER A 358 -19.60 -16.93 -17.36
CA SER A 358 -18.37 -17.44 -16.76
C SER A 358 -18.57 -18.79 -16.09
N ALA A 359 -17.79 -19.79 -16.49
CA ALA A 359 -17.76 -21.10 -15.84
C ALA A 359 -17.18 -21.03 -14.42
N VAL A 360 -16.24 -20.11 -14.18
CA VAL A 360 -15.67 -19.89 -12.84
C VAL A 360 -16.71 -19.37 -11.89
N ILE A 361 -17.50 -18.36 -12.28
CA ILE A 361 -18.55 -17.80 -11.42
C ILE A 361 -19.67 -18.80 -11.18
N ARG A 362 -20.11 -19.51 -12.23
CA ARG A 362 -21.13 -20.55 -12.10
C ARG A 362 -20.71 -21.64 -11.11
N LYS A 363 -19.46 -22.10 -11.18
CA LYS A 363 -18.91 -23.09 -10.23
C LYS A 363 -18.95 -22.56 -8.79
N LEU A 364 -18.59 -21.29 -8.55
CA LEU A 364 -18.65 -20.68 -7.22
C LEU A 364 -20.11 -20.60 -6.69
N GLN A 365 -21.07 -20.31 -7.55
CA GLN A 365 -22.50 -20.30 -7.18
C GLN A 365 -22.99 -21.71 -6.83
N GLU A 366 -22.68 -22.73 -7.64
CA GLU A 366 -23.04 -24.13 -7.41
C GLU A 366 -22.44 -24.69 -6.11
N GLU A 367 -21.24 -24.26 -5.76
CA GLU A 367 -20.54 -24.63 -4.52
C GLU A 367 -20.96 -23.78 -3.30
N GLY A 368 -21.85 -22.79 -3.46
CA GLY A 368 -22.29 -21.88 -2.39
C GLY A 368 -21.18 -20.98 -1.87
N ARG A 369 -20.17 -20.69 -2.67
CA ARG A 369 -18.97 -19.88 -2.33
C ARG A 369 -18.99 -18.47 -2.93
N TYR A 370 -19.91 -18.20 -3.84
CA TYR A 370 -19.94 -16.92 -4.56
C TYR A 370 -19.99 -15.73 -3.61
N GLU A 371 -20.91 -15.71 -2.66
CA GLU A 371 -21.09 -14.60 -1.71
C GLU A 371 -19.84 -14.31 -0.88
N SER A 372 -19.07 -15.33 -0.53
CA SER A 372 -17.86 -15.18 0.29
C SER A 372 -16.61 -14.87 -0.50
N GLN A 373 -16.60 -15.05 -1.82
CA GLN A 373 -15.42 -14.94 -2.67
C GLN A 373 -15.53 -13.92 -3.79
N SER A 374 -16.74 -13.51 -4.16
CA SER A 374 -17.02 -12.58 -5.29
C SER A 374 -16.20 -11.28 -5.20
N ASN A 375 -16.03 -10.74 -4.00
CA ASN A 375 -15.30 -9.49 -3.78
C ASN A 375 -13.80 -9.57 -4.14
N ARG A 376 -13.23 -10.78 -4.20
CA ARG A 376 -11.81 -11.01 -4.56
C ARG A 376 -11.63 -11.57 -5.96
N LEU A 377 -12.67 -11.56 -6.77
CA LEU A 377 -12.55 -11.81 -8.20
C LEU A 377 -12.09 -10.53 -8.90
N ILE A 378 -11.16 -10.68 -9.83
CA ILE A 378 -10.72 -9.61 -10.72
C ILE A 378 -11.19 -10.02 -12.11
N CYS A 379 -12.23 -9.34 -12.62
CA CYS A 379 -12.97 -9.78 -13.80
C CYS A 379 -12.66 -8.92 -15.02
N CYS A 380 -12.33 -9.59 -16.13
CA CYS A 380 -12.18 -8.95 -17.43
C CYS A 380 -13.54 -8.94 -18.15
N LEU A 381 -14.15 -7.77 -18.25
CA LEU A 381 -15.48 -7.60 -18.84
C LEU A 381 -15.58 -6.35 -19.73
N PRO A 382 -16.58 -6.28 -20.63
CA PRO A 382 -16.82 -5.10 -21.45
C PRO A 382 -17.12 -3.89 -20.56
N PHE A 383 -16.65 -2.71 -20.96
CA PHE A 383 -16.93 -1.47 -20.24
C PHE A 383 -18.41 -1.10 -20.37
N GLU A 384 -19.15 -1.17 -19.27
CA GLU A 384 -20.61 -1.06 -19.26
C GLU A 384 -21.16 0.34 -19.57
N TRP A 385 -20.33 1.38 -19.53
CA TRP A 385 -20.74 2.77 -19.74
C TRP A 385 -20.41 3.32 -21.13
N GLU A 386 -19.91 2.47 -22.04
CA GLU A 386 -19.68 2.86 -23.42
C GLU A 386 -20.98 2.84 -24.21
N LYS A 387 -21.37 4.03 -24.70
CA LYS A 387 -22.64 4.25 -25.40
C LYS A 387 -22.78 3.42 -26.67
N SER A 388 -21.72 3.29 -27.45
CA SER A 388 -21.73 2.57 -28.73
C SER A 388 -21.98 1.06 -28.60
N THR A 389 -21.81 0.48 -27.40
CA THR A 389 -21.93 -0.96 -27.14
C THR A 389 -23.30 -1.39 -26.62
N ILE A 390 -24.25 -0.48 -26.43
CA ILE A 390 -25.55 -0.78 -25.78
C ILE A 390 -26.30 -1.89 -26.52
N ASP A 391 -26.39 -1.82 -27.84
CA ASP A 391 -27.09 -2.86 -28.60
C ASP A 391 -26.39 -4.23 -28.49
N ALA A 392 -25.07 -4.27 -28.55
CA ALA A 392 -24.32 -5.52 -28.37
C ALA A 392 -24.56 -6.13 -26.99
N ARG A 393 -24.65 -5.30 -25.96
CA ARG A 393 -24.83 -5.75 -24.57
C ARG A 393 -26.27 -6.14 -24.22
N TYR A 394 -27.29 -5.52 -24.83
CA TYR A 394 -28.68 -5.61 -24.34
C TYR A 394 -29.71 -6.04 -25.38
N LYS A 395 -29.37 -6.21 -26.69
CA LYS A 395 -30.34 -6.61 -27.73
C LYS A 395 -30.98 -7.97 -27.41
N TRP A 396 -30.30 -8.82 -26.66
CA TRP A 396 -30.82 -10.11 -26.18
C TRP A 396 -32.12 -9.98 -25.35
N LEU A 397 -32.40 -8.81 -24.80
CA LEU A 397 -33.68 -8.54 -24.13
C LEU A 397 -34.90 -8.74 -25.05
N MET A 398 -34.70 -8.58 -26.37
CA MET A 398 -35.75 -8.82 -27.40
C MET A 398 -35.65 -10.22 -28.01
N THR A 399 -34.47 -10.82 -28.08
CA THR A 399 -34.24 -12.06 -28.86
C THR A 399 -34.04 -13.30 -28.00
N GLY A 400 -33.82 -13.15 -26.70
CA GLY A 400 -33.28 -14.18 -25.85
C GLY A 400 -31.77 -14.35 -26.00
N LEU A 401 -31.14 -15.01 -25.03
CA LEU A 401 -29.73 -15.36 -25.04
C LEU A 401 -29.48 -16.61 -25.89
N PRO A 402 -28.28 -16.81 -26.43
CA PRO A 402 -27.99 -17.97 -27.27
C PRO A 402 -28.22 -19.34 -26.60
N TRP A 403 -28.15 -19.41 -25.28
CA TRP A 403 -28.35 -20.65 -24.49
C TRP A 403 -29.77 -20.77 -23.92
N GLU A 404 -30.69 -19.86 -24.27
CA GLU A 404 -32.09 -19.91 -23.86
C GLU A 404 -32.96 -20.62 -24.90
N GLN A 405 -34.01 -21.27 -24.44
CA GLN A 405 -35.07 -21.78 -25.30
C GLN A 405 -36.18 -20.73 -25.42
N CYS A 406 -36.35 -20.12 -26.57
CA CYS A 406 -37.38 -19.15 -26.83
C CYS A 406 -38.67 -19.84 -27.33
N THR A 407 -39.80 -19.43 -26.79
CA THR A 407 -41.15 -19.92 -27.16
C THR A 407 -41.85 -18.96 -28.13
N PRO A 408 -42.94 -19.42 -28.83
CA PRO A 408 -43.73 -18.55 -29.71
C PRO A 408 -44.37 -17.36 -28.98
N GLU A 409 -44.63 -17.50 -27.69
CA GLU A 409 -45.19 -16.44 -26.82
C GLU A 409 -44.21 -15.33 -26.48
N LYS A 410 -43.06 -15.30 -27.13
CA LYS A 410 -41.95 -14.37 -26.85
C LYS A 410 -41.48 -14.37 -25.39
N THR A 411 -41.34 -15.57 -24.89
CA THR A 411 -40.68 -15.84 -23.61
C THR A 411 -39.38 -16.59 -23.86
N ALA A 412 -38.41 -16.43 -22.98
CA ALA A 412 -37.21 -17.25 -22.94
C ALA A 412 -37.25 -18.13 -21.68
N ILE A 413 -36.86 -19.40 -21.82
CA ILE A 413 -36.71 -20.33 -20.70
C ILE A 413 -35.24 -20.48 -20.41
N TRP A 414 -34.81 -20.10 -19.22
CA TRP A 414 -33.43 -20.15 -18.80
C TRP A 414 -33.27 -20.87 -17.45
N THR A 415 -32.15 -21.52 -17.26
CA THR A 415 -31.82 -22.16 -15.99
C THR A 415 -31.15 -21.15 -15.07
N VAL A 416 -31.70 -21.01 -13.84
CA VAL A 416 -31.09 -20.12 -12.83
C VAL A 416 -29.70 -20.64 -12.47
N PRO A 417 -28.64 -19.79 -12.56
CA PRO A 417 -27.28 -20.21 -12.24
C PRO A 417 -27.17 -20.82 -10.83
N GLY A 418 -26.41 -21.93 -10.71
CA GLY A 418 -26.24 -22.66 -9.45
C GLY A 418 -27.44 -23.48 -8.99
N THR A 419 -28.49 -23.61 -9.80
CA THR A 419 -29.71 -24.38 -9.49
C THR A 419 -30.14 -25.27 -10.66
N GLN A 420 -31.15 -26.13 -10.43
CA GLN A 420 -31.89 -26.84 -11.48
C GLN A 420 -33.20 -26.12 -11.85
N GLU A 421 -33.46 -24.96 -11.24
CA GLU A 421 -34.65 -24.21 -11.45
C GLU A 421 -34.67 -23.55 -12.84
N LYS A 422 -35.77 -23.71 -13.56
CA LYS A 422 -36.02 -23.03 -14.82
C LYS A 422 -37.01 -21.92 -14.60
N LYS A 423 -36.74 -20.75 -15.17
CA LYS A 423 -37.62 -19.57 -15.11
C LYS A 423 -37.96 -19.10 -16.52
N ASP A 424 -39.16 -18.62 -16.68
CA ASP A 424 -39.60 -17.91 -17.88
C ASP A 424 -39.28 -16.42 -17.75
N ARG A 425 -38.80 -15.84 -18.84
CA ARG A 425 -38.60 -14.41 -18.96
C ARG A 425 -39.33 -13.88 -20.19
N VAL A 426 -40.16 -12.85 -19.99
CA VAL A 426 -40.82 -12.16 -21.08
C VAL A 426 -39.81 -11.33 -21.87
N LEU A 427 -39.79 -11.50 -23.19
CA LEU A 427 -38.92 -10.71 -24.09
C LEU A 427 -39.53 -9.33 -24.34
N MET A 428 -38.72 -8.31 -24.43
CA MET A 428 -39.16 -6.95 -24.76
C MET A 428 -39.58 -6.86 -26.24
N ASN A 429 -40.63 -6.09 -26.49
CA ASN A 429 -40.93 -5.66 -27.84
C ASN A 429 -40.03 -4.50 -28.27
N GLU A 430 -40.09 -4.08 -29.53
CA GLU A 430 -39.24 -2.99 -30.07
C GLU A 430 -39.45 -1.63 -29.38
N GLU A 431 -40.70 -1.32 -29.00
CA GLU A 431 -41.04 -0.07 -28.31
C GLU A 431 -40.41 -0.02 -26.90
N ASP A 432 -40.57 -1.10 -26.14
CA ASP A 432 -40.06 -1.19 -24.77
C ASP A 432 -38.51 -1.22 -24.78
N TYR A 433 -37.92 -1.96 -25.72
CA TYR A 433 -36.47 -1.94 -25.90
C TYR A 433 -35.94 -0.54 -26.31
N GLY A 434 -36.68 0.16 -27.19
CA GLY A 434 -36.37 1.52 -27.58
C GLY A 434 -36.32 2.49 -26.38
N LYS A 435 -37.31 2.36 -25.46
CA LYS A 435 -37.34 3.13 -24.20
C LYS A 435 -36.18 2.76 -23.27
N PHE A 436 -35.92 1.46 -23.10
CA PHE A 436 -34.75 0.99 -22.33
C PHE A 436 -33.45 1.55 -22.89
N LYS A 437 -33.25 1.45 -24.22
CA LYS A 437 -32.05 1.95 -24.89
C LYS A 437 -31.86 3.45 -24.67
N GLN A 438 -32.90 4.26 -24.79
CA GLN A 438 -32.84 5.71 -24.56
C GLN A 438 -32.44 6.03 -23.10
N HIS A 439 -32.95 5.25 -22.14
CA HIS A 439 -32.55 5.38 -20.74
C HIS A 439 -31.06 5.03 -20.57
N ALA A 440 -30.62 3.88 -21.06
CA ALA A 440 -29.22 3.47 -21.00
C ALA A 440 -28.27 4.48 -21.69
N GLU A 441 -28.65 5.00 -22.87
CA GLU A 441 -27.89 6.03 -23.58
C GLU A 441 -27.76 7.34 -22.81
N ALA A 442 -28.75 7.69 -21.99
CA ALA A 442 -28.72 8.91 -21.18
C ALA A 442 -27.76 8.79 -19.99
N LEU A 443 -27.42 7.59 -19.56
CA LEU A 443 -26.48 7.31 -18.47
C LEU A 443 -25.08 6.93 -18.98
N CYS A 444 -24.97 6.49 -20.24
CA CYS A 444 -23.70 6.14 -20.87
C CYS A 444 -23.04 7.37 -21.52
N PHE A 445 -21.75 7.24 -21.80
CA PHE A 445 -20.97 8.29 -22.44
C PHE A 445 -20.04 7.68 -23.49
N ASP A 446 -19.42 8.52 -24.29
CA ASP A 446 -18.35 8.13 -25.21
C ASP A 446 -17.06 8.02 -24.41
N ALA A 447 -16.64 6.80 -24.14
CA ALA A 447 -15.48 6.51 -23.31
C ALA A 447 -14.14 6.59 -24.10
N GLY A 448 -14.16 6.97 -25.38
CA GLY A 448 -12.95 7.21 -26.17
C GLY A 448 -12.01 6.00 -26.21
N ALA A 449 -10.92 6.04 -25.47
CA ALA A 449 -9.91 4.99 -25.46
C ALA A 449 -10.41 3.62 -24.98
N PHE A 450 -11.59 3.55 -24.34
CA PHE A 450 -12.20 2.31 -23.82
C PHE A 450 -13.33 1.78 -24.71
N SER A 451 -13.61 2.44 -25.82
CA SER A 451 -14.82 2.21 -26.65
C SER A 451 -14.93 0.81 -27.26
N SER A 452 -13.85 0.05 -27.34
CA SER A 452 -13.84 -1.29 -27.97
C SER A 452 -13.18 -2.38 -27.11
N GLY A 453 -12.79 -2.07 -25.88
CA GLY A 453 -11.97 -2.93 -25.04
C GLY A 453 -12.74 -3.62 -23.92
N ARG A 454 -12.25 -4.79 -23.55
CA ARG A 454 -12.54 -5.40 -22.25
C ARG A 454 -11.56 -4.85 -21.24
N LEU A 455 -12.02 -4.56 -20.03
CA LEU A 455 -11.23 -3.97 -18.96
C LEU A 455 -11.25 -4.88 -17.74
N TRP A 456 -10.18 -4.83 -16.99
CA TRP A 456 -10.06 -5.56 -15.73
C TRP A 456 -10.64 -4.74 -14.59
N HIS A 457 -11.69 -5.26 -13.98
CA HIS A 457 -12.43 -4.62 -12.90
C HIS A 457 -12.08 -5.25 -11.56
N PHE A 458 -12.08 -4.43 -10.52
CA PHE A 458 -11.83 -4.82 -9.15
C PHE A 458 -13.03 -4.45 -8.28
N HIS A 459 -13.31 -5.27 -7.26
CA HIS A 459 -14.21 -4.83 -6.21
C HIS A 459 -13.59 -3.64 -5.47
N PRO A 460 -14.23 -2.45 -5.49
CA PRO A 460 -13.58 -1.23 -4.99
C PRO A 460 -13.14 -1.27 -3.53
N VAL A 461 -13.93 -1.90 -2.64
CA VAL A 461 -13.58 -2.03 -1.23
C VAL A 461 -12.31 -2.87 -1.06
N GLU A 462 -12.24 -4.02 -1.72
CA GLU A 462 -11.08 -4.92 -1.63
C GLU A 462 -9.82 -4.29 -2.28
N PHE A 463 -10.00 -3.58 -3.40
CA PHE A 463 -8.90 -2.83 -4.03
C PHE A 463 -8.32 -1.79 -3.07
N ILE A 464 -9.16 -0.95 -2.48
CA ILE A 464 -8.72 0.08 -1.54
C ILE A 464 -8.07 -0.57 -0.32
N SER A 465 -8.70 -1.57 0.30
CA SER A 465 -8.18 -2.27 1.49
C SER A 465 -6.82 -2.90 1.24
N LEU A 466 -6.61 -3.52 0.08
CA LEU A 466 -5.33 -4.13 -0.26
C LEU A 466 -4.25 -3.09 -0.51
N PHE A 467 -4.53 -2.09 -1.36
CA PHE A 467 -3.54 -1.08 -1.71
C PHE A 467 -3.22 -0.08 -0.58
N ARG A 468 -4.05 0.01 0.46
CA ARG A 468 -3.71 0.71 1.71
C ARG A 468 -2.52 0.09 2.43
N LYS A 469 -2.26 -1.20 2.23
CA LYS A 469 -1.05 -1.88 2.75
C LYS A 469 0.22 -1.53 1.97
N CYS A 470 0.09 -0.98 0.76
CA CYS A 470 1.21 -0.65 -0.12
C CYS A 470 2.15 0.40 0.51
N ASN A 471 1.62 1.52 0.95
CA ASN A 471 2.36 2.62 1.59
C ASN A 471 3.65 3.05 0.84
N TRP A 472 3.75 2.76 -0.45
CA TRP A 472 4.82 3.25 -1.32
C TRP A 472 4.53 4.69 -1.70
N LEU A 473 5.45 5.61 -1.36
CA LEU A 473 5.30 7.02 -1.72
C LEU A 473 5.70 7.24 -3.17
N SER A 474 4.75 7.59 -4.00
CA SER A 474 5.01 8.15 -5.33
C SER A 474 5.75 9.49 -5.21
N GLU A 475 6.24 10.01 -6.33
CA GLU A 475 6.85 11.34 -6.33
C GLU A 475 5.89 12.42 -5.80
N GLN A 476 4.64 12.35 -6.19
CA GLN A 476 3.58 13.26 -5.74
C GLN A 476 3.31 13.15 -4.24
N ASP A 477 3.12 11.91 -3.76
CA ASP A 477 2.89 11.67 -2.34
C ASP A 477 4.06 12.22 -1.50
N PHE A 478 5.30 12.01 -1.97
CA PHE A 478 6.50 12.50 -1.29
C PHE A 478 6.53 14.03 -1.20
N ILE A 479 6.29 14.72 -2.32
CA ILE A 479 6.29 16.20 -2.38
C ILE A 479 5.27 16.78 -1.42
N ARG A 480 4.09 16.18 -1.30
CA ARG A 480 3.04 16.63 -0.40
C ARG A 480 3.38 16.52 1.07
N THR A 481 4.23 15.57 1.43
CA THR A 481 4.67 15.42 2.83
C THR A 481 5.67 16.51 3.25
N ILE A 482 6.25 17.26 2.28
CA ILE A 482 7.25 18.30 2.55
C ILE A 482 6.55 19.63 2.86
N ARG A 483 6.63 20.05 4.12
CA ARG A 483 6.17 21.39 4.53
C ARG A 483 7.27 22.44 4.28
N LYS A 484 6.92 23.60 3.68
CA LYS A 484 7.78 24.79 3.68
C LYS A 484 7.65 25.57 5.00
N THR A 485 8.69 26.30 5.40
CA THR A 485 8.65 27.12 6.61
C THR A 485 7.66 28.27 6.50
N VAL A 486 6.97 28.56 7.60
CA VAL A 486 5.80 29.45 7.73
C VAL A 486 6.00 30.87 7.17
N LYS A 487 7.22 31.42 7.16
CA LYS A 487 7.47 32.80 6.70
C LYS A 487 7.27 33.05 5.20
N ASN A 488 7.33 32.01 4.37
CA ASN A 488 7.20 32.15 2.91
C ASN A 488 5.94 31.48 2.34
N GLU A 489 5.15 30.76 3.17
CA GLU A 489 3.97 30.03 2.69
C GLU A 489 2.80 30.95 2.39
N SER A 490 2.54 31.96 3.23
CA SER A 490 1.41 32.88 3.03
C SER A 490 1.55 33.71 1.75
N SER A 491 2.74 34.26 1.49
CA SER A 491 2.98 35.08 0.29
C SER A 491 2.98 34.26 -1.01
N LEU A 492 3.45 33.00 -0.96
CA LEU A 492 3.48 32.12 -2.12
C LEU A 492 2.11 31.47 -2.42
N ARG A 493 1.27 31.30 -1.38
CA ARG A 493 -0.13 30.86 -1.53
C ARG A 493 -0.99 31.97 -2.14
N GLU A 494 -0.84 33.20 -1.68
CA GLU A 494 -1.54 34.36 -2.22
C GLU A 494 -1.18 34.63 -3.70
N GLU A 495 0.03 34.26 -4.12
CA GLU A 495 0.50 34.47 -5.50
C GLU A 495 0.25 33.27 -6.42
N GLY A 496 -0.34 32.15 -5.94
CA GLY A 496 -0.58 30.94 -6.75
C GLY A 496 0.69 30.26 -7.30
N ARG A 497 1.87 30.56 -6.73
CA ARG A 497 3.20 30.15 -7.24
C ARG A 497 3.76 28.87 -6.63
N LEU A 498 3.09 28.26 -5.66
CA LEU A 498 3.50 26.98 -5.09
C LEU A 498 2.92 25.84 -5.88
N THR A 499 3.53 25.55 -7.02
CA THR A 499 3.29 24.34 -7.78
C THR A 499 4.33 23.28 -7.43
N GLU A 500 4.03 22.02 -7.67
CA GLU A 500 4.93 20.88 -7.60
C GLU A 500 6.27 21.18 -8.28
N LYS A 501 6.20 21.75 -9.51
CA LYS A 501 7.35 22.19 -10.27
C LYS A 501 8.26 23.15 -9.48
N THR A 502 7.70 24.11 -8.75
CA THR A 502 8.48 25.07 -7.96
C THR A 502 9.12 24.45 -6.71
N VAL A 503 8.52 23.41 -6.12
CA VAL A 503 9.15 22.66 -5.02
C VAL A 503 10.36 21.88 -5.52
N ILE A 504 10.22 21.17 -6.66
CA ILE A 504 11.31 20.41 -7.29
C ILE A 504 12.41 21.37 -7.76
N GLU A 505 12.06 22.46 -8.43
CA GLU A 505 13.03 23.47 -8.89
C GLU A 505 13.77 24.10 -7.71
N HIS A 506 13.10 24.38 -6.60
CA HIS A 506 13.75 24.93 -5.40
C HIS A 506 14.71 23.92 -4.74
N LEU A 507 14.33 22.66 -4.69
CA LEU A 507 15.21 21.58 -4.21
C LEU A 507 16.41 21.39 -5.15
N ASN A 508 16.23 21.55 -6.45
CA ASN A 508 17.29 21.48 -7.45
C ASN A 508 18.22 22.69 -7.42
N GLN A 509 17.68 23.92 -7.36
CA GLN A 509 18.49 25.15 -7.34
C GLN A 509 19.37 25.30 -6.09
N LYS A 510 18.94 24.81 -4.94
CA LYS A 510 19.78 24.77 -3.74
C LYS A 510 21.00 23.86 -3.91
N LYS A 511 20.90 22.84 -4.74
CA LYS A 511 21.98 21.88 -5.02
C LYS A 511 23.03 22.41 -6.00
N GLU A 512 22.63 23.16 -7.02
CA GLU A 512 23.57 23.73 -8.01
C GLU A 512 24.56 24.73 -7.42
N LYS A 513 24.24 25.32 -6.26
CA LYS A 513 25.09 26.32 -5.59
C LYS A 513 26.10 25.76 -4.58
N SER A 514 26.14 24.45 -4.33
CA SER A 514 27.06 23.83 -3.39
C SER A 514 28.07 22.96 -4.11
N THR A 515 29.36 23.11 -3.74
CA THR A 515 30.48 22.35 -4.28
C THR A 515 30.57 20.99 -3.59
N GLY A 516 29.96 19.94 -4.13
CA GLY A 516 30.03 18.58 -3.59
C GLY A 516 29.33 17.58 -4.51
N VAL A 517 29.52 16.29 -4.25
CA VAL A 517 28.85 15.21 -4.98
C VAL A 517 27.36 15.23 -4.59
N PHE A 518 26.48 15.38 -5.56
CA PHE A 518 25.05 15.55 -5.33
C PHE A 518 24.26 14.35 -5.82
N ILE A 519 23.38 13.88 -4.94
CA ILE A 519 22.34 12.92 -5.26
C ILE A 519 21.15 13.72 -5.81
N ARG A 520 20.67 13.36 -6.99
CA ARG A 520 19.48 13.99 -7.57
C ARG A 520 18.25 13.75 -6.71
N PRO A 521 17.34 14.71 -6.56
CA PRO A 521 16.12 14.51 -5.77
C PRO A 521 15.31 13.27 -6.15
N SER A 522 15.24 12.94 -7.43
CA SER A 522 14.57 11.72 -7.92
C SER A 522 15.24 10.44 -7.47
N GLU A 523 16.59 10.39 -7.43
CA GLU A 523 17.37 9.25 -6.93
C GLU A 523 17.22 9.12 -5.42
N MET A 524 17.26 10.24 -4.71
CA MET A 524 17.05 10.29 -3.26
C MET A 524 15.68 9.78 -2.89
N ARG A 525 14.63 10.19 -3.60
CA ARG A 525 13.27 9.73 -3.36
C ARG A 525 13.14 8.22 -3.52
N LYS A 526 13.67 7.67 -4.62
CA LYS A 526 13.64 6.21 -4.86
C LYS A 526 14.34 5.45 -3.73
N SER A 527 15.54 5.89 -3.36
CA SER A 527 16.30 5.26 -2.27
C SER A 527 15.60 5.40 -0.93
N LEU A 528 14.92 6.51 -0.68
CA LEU A 528 14.12 6.72 0.52
C LEU A 528 12.88 5.80 0.55
N ALA A 529 12.18 5.63 -0.56
CA ALA A 529 11.04 4.71 -0.66
C ALA A 529 11.47 3.24 -0.43
N LEU A 530 12.62 2.83 -1.00
CA LEU A 530 13.21 1.51 -0.74
C LEU A 530 13.58 1.36 0.75
N THR A 531 14.21 2.36 1.34
CA THR A 531 14.56 2.36 2.77
C THR A 531 13.31 2.21 3.64
N MET A 532 12.27 3.00 3.39
CA MET A 532 11.02 2.90 4.16
C MET A 532 10.41 1.51 4.05
N ARG A 533 10.34 0.92 2.84
CA ARG A 533 9.87 -0.46 2.64
C ARG A 533 10.73 -1.48 3.40
N ASN A 534 12.03 -1.44 3.19
CA ASN A 534 12.95 -2.46 3.71
C ASN A 534 13.01 -2.44 5.24
N PHE A 535 12.96 -1.27 5.85
CA PHE A 535 13.03 -1.11 7.31
C PHE A 535 11.65 -1.07 8.01
N GLY A 536 10.56 -1.35 7.31
CA GLY A 536 9.22 -1.44 7.93
C GLY A 536 8.60 -0.11 8.34
N VAL A 537 9.01 0.99 7.69
CA VAL A 537 8.32 2.27 7.76
C VAL A 537 7.14 2.22 6.78
N ASN A 538 6.15 1.37 7.08
CA ASN A 538 5.10 0.93 6.16
C ASN A 538 3.67 1.18 6.68
N SER A 539 3.50 2.14 7.57
CA SER A 539 2.19 2.65 7.99
C SER A 539 2.20 4.17 7.98
N THR A 540 1.03 4.77 7.80
CA THR A 540 0.87 6.24 7.76
C THR A 540 1.53 6.92 8.97
N ILE A 541 1.38 6.36 10.16
CA ILE A 541 1.95 6.92 11.37
C ILE A 541 3.48 6.81 11.39
N ARG A 542 4.04 5.64 11.01
CA ARG A 542 5.50 5.44 10.93
C ARG A 542 6.13 6.33 9.86
N LEU A 543 5.46 6.46 8.69
CA LEU A 543 5.88 7.37 7.61
C LEU A 543 5.97 8.82 8.11
N ALA A 544 4.91 9.31 8.76
CA ALA A 544 4.87 10.68 9.26
C ALA A 544 5.96 10.95 10.31
N HIS A 545 6.16 10.03 11.27
CA HIS A 545 7.23 10.14 12.26
C HIS A 545 8.62 10.13 11.61
N PHE A 546 8.88 9.19 10.70
CA PHE A 546 10.17 9.06 10.04
C PHE A 546 10.49 10.31 9.20
N LEU A 547 9.55 10.71 8.33
CA LEU A 547 9.73 11.88 7.47
C LEU A 547 9.93 13.17 8.27
N SER A 548 9.19 13.38 9.35
CA SER A 548 9.35 14.57 10.19
C SER A 548 10.74 14.69 10.81
N GLN A 549 11.35 13.57 11.19
CA GLN A 549 12.69 13.56 11.74
C GLN A 549 13.74 13.85 10.66
N ILE A 550 13.70 13.13 9.55
CA ILE A 550 14.67 13.35 8.47
C ILE A 550 14.56 14.73 7.83
N TYR A 551 13.36 15.31 7.73
CA TYR A 551 13.16 16.66 7.21
C TYR A 551 13.80 17.72 8.10
N CYS A 552 13.78 17.53 9.41
CA CYS A 552 14.46 18.39 10.35
C CYS A 552 16.00 18.25 10.24
N GLU A 553 16.51 17.03 10.20
CA GLU A 553 17.97 16.75 10.14
C GLU A 553 18.60 17.23 8.82
N THR A 554 17.87 17.19 7.71
CA THR A 554 18.42 17.43 6.37
C THR A 554 17.91 18.70 5.69
N GLY A 555 17.22 19.58 6.42
CA GLY A 555 16.59 20.73 5.78
C GLY A 555 15.69 20.30 4.60
N ARG A 556 14.86 19.27 4.80
CA ARG A 556 13.96 18.64 3.81
C ARG A 556 14.68 17.92 2.68
N VAL A 557 15.60 17.05 3.07
CA VAL A 557 16.40 16.22 2.14
C VAL A 557 17.32 17.04 1.20
N SER A 558 17.54 18.32 1.54
CA SER A 558 18.42 19.20 0.76
C SER A 558 19.87 19.13 1.19
N GLU A 559 20.17 18.69 2.42
CA GLU A 559 21.49 18.69 3.03
C GLU A 559 21.74 17.36 3.75
N CYS A 560 22.45 16.45 3.11
CA CYS A 560 22.76 15.14 3.68
C CYS A 560 24.17 15.08 4.29
N GLU A 561 24.87 16.20 4.41
CA GLU A 561 26.18 16.31 5.04
C GLU A 561 26.22 17.55 5.95
N GLU A 562 26.73 17.37 7.17
CA GLU A 562 26.97 18.46 8.10
C GLU A 562 28.00 19.46 7.54
N LYS A 563 27.62 20.73 7.45
CA LYS A 563 28.44 21.80 6.87
C LYS A 563 29.13 22.62 7.97
N GLY A 564 30.35 23.03 7.74
CA GLY A 564 31.14 23.88 8.61
C GLY A 564 32.54 24.10 8.07
N LYS A 565 33.25 25.10 8.60
CA LYS A 565 34.70 25.17 8.45
C LYS A 565 35.33 24.04 9.24
N ASP A 566 36.54 23.64 8.91
CA ASP A 566 37.24 22.53 9.60
C ASP A 566 37.27 22.75 11.12
N SER A 567 37.52 23.97 11.58
CA SER A 567 37.47 24.33 13.00
C SER A 567 36.12 24.14 13.68
N TYR A 568 35.02 24.03 12.92
CA TYR A 568 33.70 23.69 13.48
C TYR A 568 33.66 22.25 13.96
N PHE A 569 34.40 21.37 13.37
CA PHE A 569 34.46 19.94 13.68
C PHE A 569 35.44 19.61 14.81
N ASP A 570 36.25 20.61 15.29
CA ASP A 570 37.14 20.44 16.45
C ASP A 570 36.34 19.96 17.69
N LYS A 571 35.08 20.31 17.80
CA LYS A 571 34.17 19.81 18.84
C LYS A 571 34.05 18.28 18.89
N TYR A 572 34.31 17.60 17.77
CA TYR A 572 34.28 16.13 17.62
C TYR A 572 35.69 15.52 17.63
N GLU A 573 36.75 16.32 17.61
CA GLU A 573 38.14 15.85 17.61
C GLU A 573 38.52 15.32 19.01
N PRO A 574 39.28 14.20 19.08
CA PRO A 574 39.88 13.79 20.34
C PRO A 574 40.97 14.78 20.78
N GLU A 575 40.96 15.15 22.06
CA GLU A 575 41.98 15.95 22.69
C GLU A 575 42.76 15.09 23.70
N PHE A 576 44.01 14.77 23.38
CA PHE A 576 44.82 13.91 24.20
C PHE A 576 45.68 14.68 25.20
N ASP A 577 45.75 14.19 26.45
CA ASP A 577 46.70 14.69 27.46
C ASP A 577 48.08 14.04 27.31
N ALA A 578 49.01 14.43 28.18
CA ALA A 578 50.35 13.87 28.19
C ALA A 578 50.44 12.36 28.47
N LYS A 579 49.34 11.75 28.96
CA LYS A 579 49.20 10.30 29.19
C LYS A 579 48.37 9.63 28.08
N HIS A 580 48.08 10.31 26.97
CA HIS A 580 47.25 9.85 25.86
C HIS A 580 45.77 9.55 26.23
N TYR A 581 45.23 10.17 27.31
CA TYR A 581 43.81 10.10 27.60
C TYR A 581 43.06 11.18 26.83
N ASN A 582 42.02 10.79 26.10
CA ASN A 582 41.16 11.74 25.42
C ASN A 582 40.34 12.55 26.45
N LYS A 583 40.45 13.89 26.42
CA LYS A 583 39.75 14.80 27.32
C LYS A 583 38.41 15.29 26.76
N ASN A 584 38.20 15.19 25.46
CA ASN A 584 36.96 15.64 24.84
C ASN A 584 35.85 14.62 25.09
N GLU A 585 34.94 14.94 25.99
CA GLU A 585 33.81 14.07 26.36
C GLU A 585 32.87 13.76 25.19
N LEU A 586 32.68 14.69 24.25
CA LEU A 586 31.85 14.46 23.07
C LEU A 586 32.53 13.50 22.09
N ALA A 587 33.84 13.67 21.85
CA ALA A 587 34.61 12.74 21.04
C ALA A 587 34.59 11.33 21.62
N LYS A 588 34.73 11.18 22.96
CA LYS A 588 34.60 9.87 23.63
C LYS A 588 33.24 9.22 23.38
N LYS A 589 32.13 9.98 23.53
CA LYS A 589 30.79 9.48 23.28
C LYS A 589 30.55 9.02 21.85
N LEU A 590 31.22 9.69 20.90
CA LEU A 590 31.17 9.38 19.47
C LEU A 590 32.16 8.26 19.07
N GLY A 591 33.05 7.85 20.02
CA GLY A 591 34.09 6.88 19.75
C GLY A 591 35.15 7.39 18.79
N ASN A 592 35.33 8.71 18.68
CA ASN A 592 36.37 9.35 17.94
C ASN A 592 37.65 9.27 18.76
N ASP A 593 38.62 8.45 18.32
CA ASP A 593 39.84 8.10 19.05
C ASP A 593 41.12 8.39 18.26
N GLN A 594 41.01 8.93 17.05
CA GLN A 594 42.12 9.30 16.21
C GLN A 594 42.00 10.76 15.76
N ILE A 595 43.15 11.44 15.63
CA ILE A 595 43.18 12.79 15.06
C ILE A 595 42.65 12.76 13.63
N GLY A 596 41.77 13.72 13.29
CA GLY A 596 41.04 13.81 12.02
C GLY A 596 39.68 13.11 12.03
N ASP A 597 39.29 12.47 13.15
CA ASP A 597 37.98 11.79 13.26
C ASP A 597 36.79 12.77 13.25
N GLY A 598 37.01 13.98 13.78
CA GLY A 598 35.96 14.99 13.83
C GLY A 598 35.44 15.35 12.43
N ILE A 599 36.32 15.60 11.50
CA ILE A 599 35.96 15.86 10.09
C ILE A 599 35.55 14.58 9.38
N ARG A 600 36.25 13.46 9.61
CA ARG A 600 36.01 12.19 8.93
C ARG A 600 34.63 11.64 9.24
N PHE A 601 34.18 11.71 10.48
CA PHE A 601 32.92 11.15 10.96
C PHE A 601 31.86 12.20 11.34
N LYS A 602 31.92 13.38 10.69
CA LYS A 602 30.84 14.38 10.78
C LYS A 602 29.54 13.82 10.34
N GLY A 603 28.44 14.49 10.63
CA GLY A 603 27.08 14.06 10.30
C GLY A 603 26.86 13.83 8.80
N ARG A 604 26.46 12.62 8.41
CA ARG A 604 26.12 12.26 7.02
C ARG A 604 24.86 11.41 6.91
N GLY A 605 24.27 11.41 5.71
CA GLY A 605 23.05 10.71 5.40
C GLY A 605 21.80 11.42 5.89
N ILE A 606 20.62 10.83 5.62
CA ILE A 606 19.32 11.45 5.94
C ILE A 606 19.06 11.62 7.45
N ILE A 607 19.81 10.93 8.31
CA ILE A 607 19.69 11.01 9.76
C ILE A 607 20.89 11.70 10.42
N GLN A 608 21.85 12.18 9.64
CA GLN A 608 23.07 12.81 10.14
C GLN A 608 23.86 11.88 11.09
N LEU A 609 24.14 10.64 10.62
CA LEU A 609 24.95 9.67 11.36
C LEU A 609 26.32 10.27 11.67
N THR A 610 26.69 10.35 12.96
CA THR A 610 27.90 11.06 13.44
C THR A 610 28.74 10.18 14.36
N GLY A 611 30.06 10.24 14.23
CA GLY A 611 31.02 9.57 15.09
C GLY A 611 31.45 8.20 14.63
N ARG A 612 32.75 7.88 14.85
CA ARG A 612 33.42 6.62 14.44
C ARG A 612 32.62 5.38 14.88
N THR A 613 32.13 5.35 16.12
CA THR A 613 31.38 4.20 16.62
C THR A 613 30.11 3.95 15.80
N ASN A 614 29.33 4.98 15.48
CA ASN A 614 28.11 4.81 14.70
C ASN A 614 28.39 4.34 13.27
N TYR A 615 29.46 4.84 12.64
CA TYR A 615 29.89 4.38 11.31
C TYR A 615 30.37 2.93 11.34
N ARG A 616 31.09 2.52 12.39
CA ARG A 616 31.55 1.13 12.59
C ARG A 616 30.34 0.18 12.78
N VAL A 617 29.39 0.53 13.65
CA VAL A 617 28.21 -0.30 13.93
C VAL A 617 27.31 -0.43 12.70
N TYR A 618 27.21 0.64 11.90
CA TYR A 618 26.54 0.56 10.60
C TYR A 618 27.30 -0.37 9.64
N GLY A 619 28.62 -0.31 9.64
CA GLY A 619 29.47 -1.24 8.87
C GLY A 619 29.29 -2.70 9.32
N GLU A 620 29.26 -2.98 10.62
CA GLU A 620 28.97 -4.30 11.17
C GLU A 620 27.60 -4.82 10.69
N TYR A 621 26.58 -3.97 10.71
CA TYR A 621 25.27 -4.31 10.16
C TYR A 621 25.34 -4.63 8.65
N LYS A 622 26.20 -3.96 7.90
CA LYS A 622 26.46 -4.21 6.46
C LYS A 622 27.54 -5.28 6.22
N GLY A 623 27.86 -6.11 7.21
CA GLY A 623 28.76 -7.26 7.12
C GLY A 623 30.24 -6.94 7.28
N SER A 624 30.65 -5.68 7.53
CA SER A 624 32.06 -5.32 7.77
C SER A 624 32.19 -4.04 8.59
N SER A 625 32.81 -4.13 9.78
CA SER A 625 33.08 -2.98 10.64
C SER A 625 33.97 -1.91 9.97
N GLU A 626 34.80 -2.32 9.00
CA GLU A 626 35.74 -1.45 8.31
C GLU A 626 35.14 -0.70 7.13
N LYS A 627 33.94 -1.09 6.66
CA LYS A 627 33.34 -0.60 5.41
C LYS A 627 33.25 0.92 5.35
N PHE A 628 32.88 1.58 6.45
CA PHE A 628 32.60 3.02 6.50
C PHE A 628 33.62 3.81 7.36
N ILE A 629 34.66 3.20 7.91
CA ILE A 629 35.63 3.90 8.77
C ILE A 629 36.83 4.49 8.04
N SER A 630 37.05 4.15 6.75
CA SER A 630 37.96 4.88 5.89
C SER A 630 37.33 6.19 5.41
N SER A 631 38.16 7.17 4.98
CA SER A 631 37.64 8.44 4.42
C SER A 631 36.72 8.19 3.21
N ALA A 632 37.16 7.35 2.26
CA ALA A 632 36.31 6.98 1.09
C ALA A 632 35.05 6.24 1.50
N GLY A 633 35.14 5.32 2.48
CA GLY A 633 33.96 4.61 3.01
C GLY A 633 32.98 5.56 3.68
N ALA A 634 33.43 6.52 4.48
CA ALA A 634 32.57 7.51 5.11
C ALA A 634 31.85 8.42 4.09
N GLU A 635 32.52 8.76 2.98
CA GLU A 635 31.93 9.56 1.90
C GLU A 635 30.85 8.83 1.12
N THR A 636 30.80 7.50 1.13
CA THR A 636 29.69 6.76 0.47
C THR A 636 28.33 7.11 1.04
N LEU A 637 28.26 7.58 2.29
CA LEU A 637 27.00 8.01 2.92
C LEU A 637 26.41 9.30 2.31
N ILE A 638 27.14 9.97 1.44
CA ILE A 638 26.69 11.17 0.72
C ILE A 638 26.84 11.06 -0.80
N SER A 639 27.72 10.15 -1.28
CA SER A 639 27.90 9.94 -2.73
C SER A 639 26.95 8.88 -3.31
N SER A 640 26.42 7.99 -2.46
CA SER A 640 25.42 6.99 -2.83
C SER A 640 24.06 7.33 -2.20
N SER A 641 23.03 7.50 -3.03
CA SER A 641 21.67 7.72 -2.56
C SER A 641 21.17 6.55 -1.71
N TYR A 642 21.57 5.33 -2.06
CA TYR A 642 21.24 4.13 -1.30
C TYR A 642 21.78 4.21 0.13
N TYR A 643 23.13 4.32 0.31
CA TYR A 643 23.71 4.35 1.66
C TYR A 643 23.31 5.60 2.45
N CYS A 644 23.07 6.72 1.77
CA CYS A 644 22.55 7.93 2.39
C CYS A 644 21.21 7.71 3.09
N CYS A 645 20.29 6.97 2.44
CA CYS A 645 18.97 6.65 2.98
C CYS A 645 19.00 5.43 3.91
N ASP A 646 19.69 4.36 3.52
CA ASP A 646 19.78 3.10 4.24
C ASP A 646 20.34 3.27 5.66
N ALA A 647 21.36 4.13 5.84
CA ALA A 647 21.88 4.49 7.16
C ALA A 647 20.79 5.10 8.08
N GLY A 648 19.82 5.83 7.51
CA GLY A 648 18.69 6.36 8.25
C GLY A 648 17.73 5.27 8.71
N GLY A 649 17.42 4.32 7.83
CA GLY A 649 16.61 3.14 8.16
C GLY A 649 17.29 2.25 9.21
N PHE A 650 18.58 1.99 9.05
CA PHE A 650 19.39 1.28 10.05
C PHE A 650 19.30 1.97 11.42
N TYR A 651 19.54 3.29 11.48
CA TYR A 651 19.45 4.04 12.72
C TYR A 651 18.07 3.88 13.38
N TRP A 652 17.00 3.89 12.59
CA TRP A 652 15.64 3.76 13.05
C TRP A 652 15.33 2.42 13.73
N ILE A 653 15.84 1.32 13.20
CA ILE A 653 15.64 -0.01 13.78
C ILE A 653 16.60 -0.35 14.92
N GLN A 654 17.78 0.29 14.94
CA GLN A 654 18.83 0.01 15.91
C GLN A 654 18.70 0.86 17.17
N LYS A 655 18.23 2.10 17.03
CA LYS A 655 18.24 3.07 18.12
C LYS A 655 17.17 2.78 19.14
N GLN A 656 17.55 2.87 20.41
CA GLN A 656 16.68 2.67 21.55
C GLN A 656 16.62 3.92 22.42
N ARG A 657 15.51 4.10 23.13
CA ARG A 657 15.37 5.14 24.12
C ARG A 657 16.03 4.75 25.43
N MET A 658 16.89 5.64 25.96
CA MET A 658 17.56 5.49 27.24
C MET A 658 16.87 6.36 28.30
N LYS A 659 16.75 5.86 29.53
CA LYS A 659 16.36 6.66 30.70
C LYS A 659 17.37 6.53 31.81
N VAL A 660 17.47 7.53 32.66
CA VAL A 660 18.27 7.46 33.89
C VAL A 660 17.43 6.80 34.98
N GLN A 661 17.89 5.66 35.50
CA GLN A 661 17.32 4.97 36.65
C GLN A 661 18.46 4.65 37.63
N ASN A 662 18.32 5.08 38.89
CA ASN A 662 19.33 4.91 39.91
C ASN A 662 20.73 5.40 39.49
N LYS A 663 20.80 6.59 38.86
CA LYS A 663 22.03 7.22 38.35
C LYS A 663 22.72 6.44 37.23
N LYS A 664 22.09 5.38 36.67
CA LYS A 664 22.59 4.64 35.51
C LYS A 664 21.67 4.83 34.32
N LEU A 665 22.28 4.89 33.13
CA LEU A 665 21.54 4.84 31.87
C LEU A 665 21.07 3.40 31.65
N VAL A 666 19.78 3.21 31.55
CA VAL A 666 19.17 1.90 31.27
C VAL A 666 18.29 2.00 30.02
N ASN A 667 18.17 0.90 29.30
CA ASN A 667 17.27 0.81 28.17
C ASN A 667 15.82 0.96 28.65
N TRP A 668 15.04 1.72 27.92
CA TRP A 668 13.64 1.95 28.21
C TRP A 668 12.78 1.63 27.00
N GLY A 669 12.31 0.41 26.94
CA GLY A 669 11.46 -0.11 25.90
C GLY A 669 12.23 -0.90 24.81
N PRO A 670 11.55 -1.37 23.79
CA PRO A 670 12.10 -2.08 22.65
C PRO A 670 13.19 -1.27 21.92
N LEU A 671 14.08 -1.94 21.20
CA LEU A 671 15.19 -1.32 20.50
C LEU A 671 14.74 -0.39 19.39
N SER A 672 13.68 -0.75 18.69
CA SER A 672 13.26 -0.02 17.49
C SER A 672 12.52 1.28 17.82
N ILE A 673 12.80 2.35 17.07
CA ILE A 673 12.01 3.60 17.13
C ILE A 673 10.57 3.34 16.66
N HIS A 674 10.31 2.29 15.91
CA HIS A 674 8.95 1.88 15.53
C HIS A 674 8.01 1.77 16.72
N TYR A 675 8.49 1.21 17.86
CA TYR A 675 7.71 1.13 19.08
C TYR A 675 7.16 2.51 19.49
N TRP A 676 8.01 3.53 19.48
CA TRP A 676 7.64 4.88 19.89
C TRP A 676 6.72 5.56 18.86
N ALA A 677 6.95 5.31 17.58
CA ALA A 677 6.09 5.82 16.51
C ALA A 677 4.69 5.20 16.57
N ASP A 678 4.59 3.90 16.89
CA ASP A 678 3.31 3.19 16.95
C ASP A 678 2.45 3.55 18.18
N GLN A 679 2.99 4.29 19.16
CA GLN A 679 2.23 4.70 20.35
C GLN A 679 1.16 5.77 20.04
N GLY A 680 1.34 6.60 19.01
CA GLY A 680 0.34 7.60 18.69
C GLY A 680 0.84 8.76 17.83
N THR A 681 -0.01 9.76 17.72
CA THR A 681 0.16 10.91 16.82
C THR A 681 0.19 12.25 17.55
N THR A 682 0.16 12.25 18.88
CA THR A 682 0.17 13.49 19.67
C THR A 682 1.58 14.06 19.80
N TYR A 683 1.66 15.29 20.28
CA TYR A 683 2.93 15.96 20.56
C TYR A 683 3.84 15.14 21.50
N ALA A 684 3.25 14.39 22.44
CA ALA A 684 4.02 13.56 23.39
C ALA A 684 4.77 12.41 22.69
N GLU A 685 4.12 11.73 21.74
CA GLU A 685 4.73 10.63 20.99
C GLU A 685 5.78 11.16 19.99
N VAL A 686 5.51 12.28 19.30
CA VAL A 686 6.51 12.93 18.44
C VAL A 686 7.73 13.37 19.24
N LYS A 687 7.53 13.89 20.46
CA LYS A 687 8.62 14.20 21.40
C LYS A 687 9.39 12.95 21.83
N ALA A 688 8.71 11.82 22.05
CA ALA A 688 9.35 10.56 22.39
C ALA A 688 10.25 10.06 21.25
N VAL A 689 9.75 10.06 20.00
CA VAL A 689 10.51 9.75 18.80
C VAL A 689 11.70 10.70 18.62
N THR A 690 11.48 12.01 18.78
CA THR A 690 12.54 13.02 18.72
C THR A 690 13.67 12.75 19.71
N LYS A 691 13.33 12.36 20.94
CA LYS A 691 14.33 11.99 21.96
C LYS A 691 15.13 10.73 21.59
N CYS A 692 14.53 9.81 20.86
CA CYS A 692 15.30 8.66 20.34
C CYS A 692 16.28 9.09 19.25
N VAL A 693 15.91 10.04 18.39
CA VAL A 693 16.75 10.48 17.26
C VAL A 693 17.93 11.35 17.73
N ASN A 694 17.68 12.38 18.55
CA ASN A 694 18.73 13.34 18.90
C ASN A 694 19.08 13.43 20.40
N GLY A 695 18.55 12.54 21.21
CA GLY A 695 18.80 12.49 22.66
C GLY A 695 18.09 13.57 23.48
N GLY A 696 17.47 14.56 22.84
CA GLY A 696 16.78 15.69 23.48
C GLY A 696 15.51 16.10 22.73
N SER A 697 15.09 17.35 22.90
CA SER A 697 13.92 17.92 22.23
C SER A 697 14.31 19.00 21.21
N ASN A 698 15.53 18.98 20.71
CA ASN A 698 16.02 20.00 19.79
C ASN A 698 15.22 19.97 18.48
N GLY A 699 14.80 21.15 18.01
CA GLY A 699 14.00 21.32 16.81
C GLY A 699 12.55 20.80 16.91
N LEU A 700 12.05 20.37 18.09
CA LEU A 700 10.72 19.80 18.24
C LEU A 700 9.64 20.82 17.84
N ASP A 701 9.57 21.99 18.49
CA ASP A 701 8.51 22.97 18.25
C ASP A 701 8.65 23.72 16.93
N GLY A 702 9.88 24.02 16.53
CA GLY A 702 10.16 24.81 15.33
C GLY A 702 10.16 24.02 14.01
N SER A 703 10.29 22.71 14.06
CA SER A 703 10.44 21.88 12.84
C SER A 703 9.77 20.52 12.94
N ARG A 704 10.15 19.66 13.90
CA ARG A 704 9.75 18.23 13.89
C ARG A 704 8.24 18.06 14.07
N TRP A 705 7.65 18.76 15.05
CA TRP A 705 6.21 18.71 15.28
C TRP A 705 5.42 19.28 14.09
N PRO A 706 5.69 20.50 13.59
CA PRO A 706 5.01 21.02 12.40
C PRO A 706 5.20 20.16 11.16
N CYS A 707 6.38 19.56 10.94
CA CYS A 707 6.58 18.63 9.84
C CYS A 707 5.77 17.34 10.02
N PHE A 708 5.67 16.82 11.26
CA PHE A 708 4.85 15.65 11.55
C PHE A 708 3.37 15.92 11.27
N GLU A 709 2.81 17.00 11.78
CA GLU A 709 1.40 17.35 11.55
C GLU A 709 1.10 17.44 10.06
N HIS A 710 1.97 18.10 9.31
CA HIS A 710 1.80 18.25 7.87
C HIS A 710 1.92 16.90 7.12
N ALA A 711 2.95 16.12 7.38
CA ALA A 711 3.14 14.81 6.75
C ALA A 711 2.00 13.84 7.13
N PHE A 712 1.60 13.82 8.40
CA PHE A 712 0.51 12.98 8.85
C PHE A 712 -0.82 13.37 8.22
N TYR A 713 -1.14 14.66 8.13
CA TYR A 713 -2.34 15.12 7.44
C TYR A 713 -2.31 14.80 5.93
N ALA A 714 -1.14 14.93 5.30
CA ALA A 714 -0.97 14.55 3.89
C ALA A 714 -1.20 13.06 3.64
N LEU A 715 -0.83 12.20 4.58
CA LEU A 715 -0.84 10.74 4.43
C LEU A 715 -2.10 10.06 4.98
N ASN A 716 -2.75 10.64 6.01
CA ASN A 716 -3.93 10.06 6.64
C ASN A 716 -5.22 10.36 5.86
N ASP A 717 -6.34 9.87 6.39
CA ASP A 717 -7.67 10.03 5.78
C ASP A 717 -8.47 11.20 6.35
N SER A 718 -7.91 11.99 7.27
CA SER A 718 -8.59 13.15 7.84
C SER A 718 -8.80 14.24 6.79
N VAL A 719 -9.94 14.89 6.85
CA VAL A 719 -10.27 16.07 6.04
C VAL A 719 -10.48 17.25 6.97
N SER A 720 -10.08 18.44 6.53
CA SER A 720 -10.32 19.66 7.32
C SER A 720 -11.82 19.95 7.39
N PRO A 721 -12.37 20.35 8.56
CA PRO A 721 -13.72 20.86 8.66
C PRO A 721 -13.94 22.10 7.78
N ASN A 722 -12.87 22.86 7.54
CA ASN A 722 -12.82 23.93 6.55
C ASN A 722 -12.10 23.37 5.32
N ASP A 723 -12.83 22.94 4.31
CA ASP A 723 -12.32 22.42 3.02
C ASP A 723 -11.38 23.38 2.25
N ASN A 724 -10.98 24.48 2.87
CA ASN A 724 -10.13 25.54 2.32
C ASN A 724 -8.62 25.29 2.49
N VAL A 725 -8.19 24.23 3.14
CA VAL A 725 -6.78 23.85 3.13
C VAL A 725 -6.52 23.09 1.83
N LYS A 726 -6.36 23.84 0.74
CA LYS A 726 -5.82 23.28 -0.50
C LYS A 726 -4.43 22.79 -0.19
N PHE A 727 -4.22 21.48 -0.30
CA PHE A 727 -2.87 20.94 -0.41
C PHE A 727 -2.20 21.64 -1.58
N LEU A 728 -0.98 22.05 -1.37
CA LEU A 728 -0.19 22.66 -2.42
C LEU A 728 0.11 21.59 -3.48
N GLY A 729 -0.62 21.67 -4.58
CA GLY A 729 -0.30 20.96 -5.78
C GLY A 729 0.91 21.60 -6.48
#